data_1302fb069930bcb78566fca56aa9ffd2
#
_entry.id   1302fb069930bcb78566fca56aa9ffd2
#
_cell.length_a   1.000
_cell.length_b   1.000
_cell.length_c   1.000
_cell.angle_alpha   90.00
_cell.angle_beta   90.00
_cell.angle_gamma   90.00
#
_symmetry.space_group_name_H-M   'P 1'
#
loop_
_entity.id
_entity.type
_entity.pdbx_description
1 polymer ?
#
loop_
_entity_poly.entity_id
_entity_poly.type
_entity_poly.pdbx_seq_one_letter_code
_entity_poly.pdbx_strand_id
1 'polypeptide(L)'
;MASKSWHTMSREETLKELNSTETGLSQTEAQERLAQYGPNELQKERRSSPIKMFLEQFTDILIIILLVATGLSIAVGEIVDAVVIIAIVVATAVLGFVEEFRSEKAVEALKKMTAPTAVVMRDGKEVKIPASGIVPGDIVLLFTGDKVPADARLIESVNLKIDEAPLTGESSPVNKNTNACPSETSLNDRRNMIFTGTVVVYGRGKAVATSTGMGTEFGKIAKMVQSTEEEETPLERRTQSIGKWIGILCVSICLGVGMIGIVEGRNPIDMVLWGISLAVAAVPEALPAIVTGALAVGMYRMAKVNTIVKRLPAVETLGCTSVICSDKTGTMTKGEMTVQRIYLNDEAVKITGVGYEPKGEFLIEDRKTDAKSEGLRILLTAATLCNDAKLEKDEVTQRWIIKGDPTEGALIVAAAKAGLWKQELEQERPRVGEIPFSSETKRMTTMHVISGGKKIAYMKGAPEIVLEKCTKVSKNGKASRLTESDRAKLLKVNEAMARQALRNLGFAYRELPDTIDACDEKIENDFVFVGIMGMIDPPREEVKDAIYTCRKAGISVVMVTGDHRLTAVAVAKALNLLGEDEELEKVLTGEELEKLNDEQLAGIVEKVVIYARVSPEHKMRIVKAWKAKGHVVAMTGDGVNDAPALKMADIGVSMGLTGTEVTKEASDMVLVDDNFASIVKAAREGREIYDNIKKYLTYLMRCNIMEIMVMFIAVVSVPYLARIYSPGSTAELVGNATIALTAAQLLWVNLTTDGLPAIALGIDPGDPDIMERKPRDPNESVFTRDVKIYLSLVPMLMTALLLFGYFFYRPWEGQHQLAEARTQLLTAMILMELANAISARSLKYPIWKVGVFKNKFLWYAVLASFSLQLMVLYIPGLNSVFGVHAPEPLDWAFAVLFMATVFIALETGKYIASKRREARN
;
A
#
# COMPACT_ATOMS: atom_id res chain seq x y z
N MET A 1 -11.71 9.15 -38.41
CA MET A 1 -11.94 7.97 -39.28
C MET A 1 -13.38 7.54 -39.08
N ALA A 2 -14.13 7.25 -40.16
CA ALA A 2 -15.45 6.66 -40.06
C ALA A 2 -15.36 5.36 -39.25
N SER A 3 -16.27 5.11 -38.34
CA SER A 3 -16.25 3.91 -37.47
C SER A 3 -16.41 2.68 -38.37
N LYS A 4 -15.29 1.98 -38.60
CA LYS A 4 -15.29 0.72 -39.35
C LYS A 4 -16.00 -0.34 -38.52
N SER A 5 -16.84 -1.15 -39.16
CA SER A 5 -17.60 -2.24 -38.52
C SER A 5 -16.74 -3.51 -38.42
N TRP A 6 -15.74 -3.53 -37.52
CA TRP A 6 -14.80 -4.64 -37.35
C TRP A 6 -15.47 -6.00 -37.08
N HIS A 7 -16.65 -6.00 -36.48
CA HIS A 7 -17.41 -7.22 -36.19
C HIS A 7 -17.96 -7.91 -37.45
N THR A 8 -18.04 -7.20 -38.59
CA THR A 8 -18.54 -7.79 -39.85
C THR A 8 -17.41 -8.42 -40.68
N MET A 9 -16.17 -8.14 -40.38
CA MET A 9 -15.01 -8.61 -41.13
C MET A 9 -14.55 -9.99 -40.66
N SER A 10 -14.01 -10.78 -41.61
CA SER A 10 -13.28 -12.00 -41.28
C SER A 10 -11.97 -11.67 -40.52
N ARG A 11 -11.34 -12.69 -39.92
CA ARG A 11 -10.05 -12.47 -39.22
C ARG A 11 -8.96 -12.01 -40.17
N GLU A 12 -8.90 -12.59 -41.36
CA GLU A 12 -7.89 -12.29 -42.39
C GLU A 12 -8.08 -10.86 -42.94
N GLU A 13 -9.33 -10.45 -43.19
CA GLU A 13 -9.64 -9.08 -43.60
C GLU A 13 -9.28 -8.07 -42.52
N THR A 14 -9.54 -8.37 -41.26
CA THR A 14 -9.21 -7.47 -40.14
C THR A 14 -7.69 -7.29 -40.00
N LEU A 15 -6.91 -8.38 -40.07
CA LEU A 15 -5.45 -8.32 -39.98
C LEU A 15 -4.88 -7.53 -41.15
N LYS A 16 -5.36 -7.76 -42.36
CA LYS A 16 -4.93 -7.04 -43.58
C LYS A 16 -5.23 -5.55 -43.50
N GLU A 17 -6.42 -5.18 -43.01
CA GLU A 17 -6.86 -3.78 -42.90
C GLU A 17 -6.08 -3.01 -41.84
N LEU A 18 -5.63 -3.70 -40.78
CA LEU A 18 -4.77 -3.14 -39.72
C LEU A 18 -3.29 -3.23 -40.04
N ASN A 19 -2.91 -3.73 -41.24
CA ASN A 19 -1.52 -4.03 -41.59
C ASN A 19 -0.80 -4.77 -40.46
N SER A 20 -1.39 -5.88 -39.99
CA SER A 20 -0.87 -6.72 -38.92
C SER A 20 -0.79 -8.18 -39.35
N THR A 21 -0.04 -8.98 -38.61
CA THR A 21 0.13 -10.42 -38.88
C THR A 21 -0.17 -11.23 -37.60
N GLU A 22 -0.36 -12.54 -37.72
CA GLU A 22 -0.55 -13.44 -36.57
C GLU A 22 0.69 -13.47 -35.65
N THR A 23 1.87 -13.09 -36.12
CA THR A 23 3.11 -12.94 -35.36
C THR A 23 3.23 -11.57 -34.66
N GLY A 24 2.24 -10.69 -34.87
CA GLY A 24 2.19 -9.34 -34.30
C GLY A 24 2.97 -8.30 -35.11
N LEU A 25 2.99 -7.08 -34.59
CA LEU A 25 3.76 -5.96 -35.14
C LEU A 25 5.25 -6.08 -34.75
N SER A 26 6.13 -5.46 -35.54
CA SER A 26 7.50 -5.24 -35.08
C SER A 26 7.54 -4.16 -33.96
N GLN A 27 8.58 -4.19 -33.14
CA GLN A 27 8.74 -3.20 -32.07
C GLN A 27 8.84 -1.76 -32.61
N THR A 28 9.45 -1.59 -33.79
CA THR A 28 9.59 -0.30 -34.46
C THR A 28 8.23 0.23 -34.95
N GLU A 29 7.44 -0.60 -35.64
CA GLU A 29 6.09 -0.22 -36.06
C GLU A 29 5.17 0.12 -34.90
N ALA A 30 5.26 -0.64 -33.80
CA ALA A 30 4.48 -0.35 -32.60
C ALA A 30 4.84 1.03 -32.01
N GLN A 31 6.11 1.43 -32.01
CA GLN A 31 6.55 2.76 -31.59
C GLN A 31 6.06 3.88 -32.53
N GLU A 32 6.13 3.67 -33.83
CA GLU A 32 5.60 4.62 -34.82
C GLU A 32 4.09 4.81 -34.66
N ARG A 33 3.34 3.72 -34.48
CA ARG A 33 1.89 3.76 -34.23
C ARG A 33 1.57 4.42 -32.89
N LEU A 34 2.37 4.20 -31.85
CA LEU A 34 2.20 4.87 -30.56
C LEU A 34 2.38 6.39 -30.68
N ALA A 35 3.34 6.83 -31.50
CA ALA A 35 3.51 8.26 -31.79
C ALA A 35 2.33 8.84 -32.61
N GLN A 36 1.73 8.05 -33.50
CA GLN A 36 0.62 8.46 -34.35
C GLN A 36 -0.73 8.47 -33.63
N TYR A 37 -1.06 7.41 -32.86
CA TYR A 37 -2.37 7.22 -32.21
C TYR A 37 -2.40 7.73 -30.77
N GLY A 38 -1.23 7.96 -30.17
CA GLY A 38 -1.09 8.29 -28.76
C GLY A 38 -1.20 7.07 -27.83
N PRO A 39 -0.99 7.27 -26.52
CA PRO A 39 -1.08 6.20 -25.55
C PRO A 39 -2.54 5.70 -25.39
N ASN A 40 -2.69 4.40 -25.12
CA ASN A 40 -3.96 3.76 -24.84
C ASN A 40 -4.42 4.11 -23.42
N GLU A 41 -4.81 5.36 -23.23
CA GLU A 41 -5.30 5.91 -21.95
C GLU A 41 -6.57 6.73 -22.19
N LEU A 42 -7.51 6.68 -21.26
CA LEU A 42 -8.62 7.61 -21.25
C LEU A 42 -8.09 9.00 -20.90
N GLN A 43 -8.43 10.02 -21.69
CA GLN A 43 -8.04 11.40 -21.36
C GLN A 43 -8.67 11.79 -20.03
N LYS A 44 -7.85 11.94 -19.00
CA LYS A 44 -8.21 12.64 -17.78
C LYS A 44 -8.31 14.12 -18.09
N GLU A 45 -9.14 14.83 -17.32
CA GLU A 45 -9.16 16.30 -17.36
C GLU A 45 -7.74 16.89 -17.42
N ARG A 46 -7.59 17.96 -18.19
CA ARG A 46 -6.31 18.66 -18.36
C ARG A 46 -5.70 18.91 -17.00
N ARG A 47 -4.51 18.34 -16.79
CA ARG A 47 -3.67 18.65 -15.63
C ARG A 47 -3.73 20.16 -15.37
N SER A 48 -3.93 20.55 -14.13
CA SER A 48 -3.81 21.93 -13.74
C SER A 48 -2.38 22.38 -14.12
N SER A 49 -2.29 23.41 -14.98
CA SER A 49 -0.98 23.97 -15.34
C SER A 49 -0.29 24.42 -14.05
N PRO A 50 1.05 24.24 -13.88
CA PRO A 50 1.75 24.74 -12.70
C PRO A 50 1.48 26.23 -12.42
N ILE A 51 1.25 27.00 -13.50
CA ILE A 51 0.85 28.44 -13.38
C ILE A 51 -0.57 28.54 -12.80
N LYS A 52 -1.49 27.67 -13.19
CA LYS A 52 -2.86 27.66 -12.65
C LYS A 52 -2.86 27.29 -11.17
N MET A 53 -2.11 26.25 -10.76
CA MET A 53 -1.94 25.89 -9.36
C MET A 53 -1.37 27.04 -8.51
N PHE A 54 -0.36 27.74 -9.04
CA PHE A 54 0.18 28.92 -8.37
C PHE A 54 -0.84 30.06 -8.24
N LEU A 55 -1.64 30.30 -9.29
CA LEU A 55 -2.69 31.34 -9.25
C LEU A 55 -3.86 30.94 -8.36
N GLU A 56 -4.16 29.65 -8.25
CA GLU A 56 -5.20 29.13 -7.35
C GLU A 56 -4.87 29.39 -5.88
N GLN A 57 -3.59 29.49 -5.49
CA GLN A 57 -3.20 29.89 -4.14
C GLN A 57 -3.78 31.27 -3.77
N PHE A 58 -3.90 32.19 -4.72
CA PHE A 58 -4.45 33.51 -4.47
C PHE A 58 -5.98 33.55 -4.37
N THR A 59 -6.67 32.46 -4.59
CA THR A 59 -8.13 32.32 -4.40
C THR A 59 -8.50 31.87 -2.99
N ASP A 60 -7.51 31.52 -2.17
CA ASP A 60 -7.74 31.19 -0.77
C ASP A 60 -8.36 32.39 -0.03
N ILE A 61 -9.38 32.10 0.79
CA ILE A 61 -10.15 33.13 1.48
C ILE A 61 -9.27 33.98 2.40
N LEU A 62 -8.23 33.39 2.98
CA LEU A 62 -7.31 34.08 3.88
C LEU A 62 -6.38 35.02 3.11
N ILE A 63 -5.87 34.58 1.97
CA ILE A 63 -5.07 35.43 1.08
C ILE A 63 -5.93 36.59 0.55
N ILE A 64 -7.19 36.34 0.23
CA ILE A 64 -8.14 37.43 -0.16
C ILE A 64 -8.31 38.44 0.99
N ILE A 65 -8.48 37.95 2.23
CA ILE A 65 -8.58 38.83 3.41
C ILE A 65 -7.31 39.67 3.59
N LEU A 66 -6.12 39.08 3.42
CA LEU A 66 -4.83 39.77 3.48
C LEU A 66 -4.67 40.82 2.37
N LEU A 67 -5.11 40.52 1.17
CA LEU A 67 -5.12 41.47 0.06
C LEU A 67 -6.08 42.66 0.34
N VAL A 68 -7.23 42.39 0.97
CA VAL A 68 -8.14 43.46 1.44
C VAL A 68 -7.48 44.29 2.55
N ALA A 69 -6.82 43.62 3.52
CA ALA A 69 -6.05 44.32 4.57
C ALA A 69 -4.95 45.21 3.97
N THR A 70 -4.21 44.69 2.98
CA THR A 70 -3.20 45.45 2.24
C THR A 70 -3.81 46.71 1.58
N GLY A 71 -4.97 46.60 0.94
CA GLY A 71 -5.68 47.72 0.34
C GLY A 71 -6.09 48.76 1.39
N LEU A 72 -6.54 48.33 2.55
CA LEU A 72 -6.88 49.21 3.67
C LEU A 72 -5.63 49.90 4.26
N SER A 73 -4.52 49.17 4.45
CA SER A 73 -3.24 49.76 4.94
C SER A 73 -2.72 50.84 4.00
N ILE A 74 -2.81 50.63 2.67
CA ILE A 74 -2.49 51.65 1.67
C ILE A 74 -3.40 52.88 1.81
N ALA A 75 -4.70 52.66 1.99
CA ALA A 75 -5.69 53.74 2.10
C ALA A 75 -5.49 54.60 3.38
N VAL A 76 -4.95 54.04 4.45
CA VAL A 76 -4.61 54.71 5.71
C VAL A 76 -3.22 55.38 5.65
N GLY A 77 -2.40 55.03 4.64
CA GLY A 77 -1.06 55.60 4.44
C GLY A 77 0.09 54.77 5.02
N GLU A 78 -0.18 53.57 5.51
CA GLU A 78 0.81 52.61 6.04
C GLU A 78 1.43 51.77 4.90
N ILE A 79 2.17 52.42 4.01
CA ILE A 79 2.74 51.77 2.81
C ILE A 79 3.73 50.67 3.16
N VAL A 80 4.50 50.83 4.24
CA VAL A 80 5.53 49.86 4.66
C VAL A 80 4.86 48.55 5.05
N ASP A 81 3.81 48.60 5.88
CA ASP A 81 3.07 47.41 6.31
C ASP A 81 2.42 46.70 5.11
N ALA A 82 1.83 47.48 4.19
CA ALA A 82 1.25 46.92 2.98
C ALA A 82 2.28 46.17 2.13
N VAL A 83 3.49 46.67 1.96
CA VAL A 83 4.58 46.01 1.22
C VAL A 83 5.01 44.72 1.91
N VAL A 84 5.10 44.72 3.24
CA VAL A 84 5.48 43.51 4.02
C VAL A 84 4.42 42.45 3.92
N ILE A 85 3.14 42.83 4.07
CA ILE A 85 2.02 41.86 3.93
C ILE A 85 2.04 41.24 2.53
N ILE A 86 2.22 42.03 1.46
CA ILE A 86 2.32 41.48 0.09
C ILE A 86 3.52 40.53 -0.04
N ALA A 87 4.67 40.91 0.49
CA ALA A 87 5.87 40.04 0.41
C ALA A 87 5.64 38.69 1.10
N ILE A 88 5.00 38.70 2.27
CA ILE A 88 4.66 37.46 3.02
C ILE A 88 3.59 36.66 2.27
N VAL A 89 2.54 37.31 1.75
CA VAL A 89 1.51 36.61 0.93
C VAL A 89 2.13 35.91 -0.27
N VAL A 90 3.07 36.55 -0.97
CA VAL A 90 3.79 35.93 -2.08
C VAL A 90 4.65 34.76 -1.59
N ALA A 91 5.34 34.92 -0.46
CA ALA A 91 6.15 33.84 0.13
C ALA A 91 5.30 32.63 0.54
N THR A 92 4.14 32.88 1.18
CA THR A 92 3.18 31.82 1.55
C THR A 92 2.59 31.14 0.31
N ALA A 93 2.19 31.89 -0.71
CA ALA A 93 1.71 31.34 -1.97
C ALA A 93 2.77 30.47 -2.69
N VAL A 94 4.05 30.87 -2.66
CA VAL A 94 5.16 30.08 -3.20
C VAL A 94 5.35 28.80 -2.39
N LEU A 95 5.29 28.87 -1.06
CA LEU A 95 5.42 27.70 -0.19
C LEU A 95 4.28 26.71 -0.42
N GLY A 96 3.02 27.17 -0.42
CA GLY A 96 1.83 26.36 -0.70
C GLY A 96 1.90 25.70 -2.09
N PHE A 97 2.30 26.46 -3.13
CA PHE A 97 2.51 25.90 -4.46
C PHE A 97 3.60 24.79 -4.49
N VAL A 98 4.73 25.01 -3.81
CA VAL A 98 5.81 24.00 -3.77
C VAL A 98 5.35 22.71 -3.06
N GLU A 99 4.58 22.84 -1.99
CA GLU A 99 4.01 21.71 -1.25
C GLU A 99 3.01 20.93 -2.11
N GLU A 100 2.04 21.60 -2.70
CA GLU A 100 1.01 21.01 -3.56
C GLU A 100 1.63 20.34 -4.78
N PHE A 101 2.55 21.02 -5.47
CA PHE A 101 3.25 20.49 -6.63
C PHE A 101 4.09 19.23 -6.32
N ARG A 102 4.77 19.21 -5.17
CA ARG A 102 5.51 18.02 -4.72
C ARG A 102 4.58 16.85 -4.38
N SER A 103 3.48 17.15 -3.72
CA SER A 103 2.46 16.16 -3.36
C SER A 103 1.84 15.53 -4.61
N GLU A 104 1.41 16.35 -5.59
CA GLU A 104 0.86 15.88 -6.87
C GLU A 104 1.86 15.01 -7.63
N LYS A 105 3.13 15.44 -7.72
CA LYS A 105 4.18 14.62 -8.35
C LYS A 105 4.42 13.29 -7.67
N ALA A 106 4.38 13.24 -6.35
CA ALA A 106 4.54 11.99 -5.61
C ALA A 106 3.38 11.03 -5.91
N VAL A 107 2.14 11.52 -5.93
CA VAL A 107 0.94 10.75 -6.30
C VAL A 107 1.02 10.27 -7.76
N GLU A 108 1.47 11.13 -8.69
CA GLU A 108 1.63 10.75 -10.11
C GLU A 108 2.66 9.62 -10.29
N ALA A 109 3.80 9.71 -9.61
CA ALA A 109 4.83 8.67 -9.66
C ALA A 109 4.30 7.31 -9.18
N LEU A 110 3.47 7.30 -8.11
CA LEU A 110 2.83 6.10 -7.61
C LEU A 110 1.77 5.54 -8.57
N LYS A 111 0.95 6.40 -9.17
CA LYS A 111 -0.04 6.00 -10.20
C LYS A 111 0.63 5.32 -11.40
N LYS A 112 1.83 5.73 -11.80
CA LYS A 112 2.61 5.08 -12.86
C LYS A 112 3.08 3.67 -12.47
N MET A 113 3.39 3.42 -11.21
CA MET A 113 3.82 2.11 -10.72
C MET A 113 2.68 1.07 -10.68
N THR A 114 1.42 1.51 -10.67
CA THR A 114 0.21 0.67 -10.67
C THR A 114 -0.48 0.57 -12.02
N ALA A 115 0.16 1.06 -13.10
CA ALA A 115 -0.42 1.01 -14.44
C ALA A 115 -0.70 -0.44 -14.86
N PRO A 116 -1.90 -0.74 -15.40
CA PRO A 116 -2.24 -2.07 -15.84
C PRO A 116 -1.28 -2.54 -16.96
N THR A 117 -1.00 -3.85 -16.98
CA THR A 117 -0.15 -4.49 -17.98
C THR A 117 -0.95 -5.43 -18.87
N ALA A 118 -0.46 -5.68 -20.06
CA ALA A 118 -1.04 -6.66 -20.97
C ALA A 118 0.05 -7.47 -21.66
N VAL A 119 -0.29 -8.68 -22.09
CA VAL A 119 0.61 -9.53 -22.87
C VAL A 119 0.25 -9.38 -24.35
N VAL A 120 1.24 -9.03 -25.16
CA VAL A 120 1.08 -8.87 -26.61
C VAL A 120 2.09 -9.73 -27.36
N MET A 121 1.75 -10.10 -28.59
CA MET A 121 2.69 -10.74 -29.52
C MET A 121 3.36 -9.66 -30.36
N ARG A 122 4.68 -9.53 -30.28
CA ARG A 122 5.50 -8.65 -31.12
C ARG A 122 6.74 -9.39 -31.60
N ASP A 123 7.11 -9.21 -32.87
CA ASP A 123 8.24 -9.94 -33.52
C ASP A 123 8.16 -11.47 -33.29
N GLY A 124 6.93 -12.05 -33.21
CA GLY A 124 6.70 -13.47 -32.98
C GLY A 124 6.97 -13.94 -31.53
N LYS A 125 7.19 -13.02 -30.59
CA LYS A 125 7.42 -13.31 -29.16
C LYS A 125 6.33 -12.71 -28.28
N GLU A 126 6.01 -13.41 -27.21
CA GLU A 126 5.12 -12.89 -26.15
C GLU A 126 5.89 -11.87 -25.30
N VAL A 127 5.39 -10.64 -25.25
CA VAL A 127 5.98 -9.54 -24.49
C VAL A 127 4.95 -8.93 -23.58
N LYS A 128 5.29 -8.78 -22.29
CA LYS A 128 4.45 -8.06 -21.33
C LYS A 128 4.79 -6.58 -21.38
N ILE A 129 3.79 -5.75 -21.70
CA ILE A 129 3.94 -4.29 -21.82
C ILE A 129 2.92 -3.57 -20.93
N PRO A 130 3.15 -2.30 -20.58
CA PRO A 130 2.09 -1.45 -20.00
C PRO A 130 0.91 -1.37 -20.99
N ALA A 131 -0.31 -1.46 -20.51
CA ALA A 131 -1.53 -1.39 -21.33
C ALA A 131 -1.60 -0.08 -22.14
N SER A 132 -1.02 1.02 -21.61
CA SER A 132 -0.89 2.30 -22.32
C SER A 132 -0.03 2.25 -23.60
N GLY A 133 0.82 1.22 -23.73
CA GLY A 133 1.67 1.00 -24.91
C GLY A 133 1.03 0.17 -26.02
N ILE A 134 -0.23 -0.23 -25.87
CA ILE A 134 -0.99 -0.97 -26.89
C ILE A 134 -1.42 -0.01 -28.01
N VAL A 135 -1.26 -0.47 -29.25
CA VAL A 135 -1.63 0.30 -30.44
C VAL A 135 -2.57 -0.52 -31.34
N PRO A 136 -3.37 0.12 -32.20
CA PRO A 136 -4.16 -0.59 -33.20
C PRO A 136 -3.28 -1.47 -34.10
N GLY A 137 -3.63 -2.76 -34.19
CA GLY A 137 -2.87 -3.79 -34.88
C GLY A 137 -2.01 -4.69 -33.98
N ASP A 138 -1.83 -4.37 -32.70
CA ASP A 138 -1.19 -5.30 -31.75
C ASP A 138 -2.03 -6.56 -31.55
N ILE A 139 -1.37 -7.71 -31.47
CA ILE A 139 -2.02 -8.98 -31.10
C ILE A 139 -1.98 -9.13 -29.60
N VAL A 140 -3.13 -9.03 -28.96
CA VAL A 140 -3.30 -9.17 -27.50
C VAL A 140 -3.58 -10.63 -27.15
N LEU A 141 -2.84 -11.17 -26.20
CA LEU A 141 -3.06 -12.49 -25.61
C LEU A 141 -3.90 -12.33 -24.35
N LEU A 142 -4.94 -13.18 -24.20
CA LEU A 142 -5.93 -13.10 -23.14
C LEU A 142 -5.99 -14.42 -22.38
N PHE A 143 -5.93 -14.32 -21.07
CA PHE A 143 -6.03 -15.44 -20.14
C PHE A 143 -7.11 -15.16 -19.08
N THR A 144 -7.59 -16.21 -18.46
CA THR A 144 -8.55 -16.07 -17.35
C THR A 144 -8.01 -15.14 -16.26
N GLY A 145 -8.77 -14.10 -15.90
CA GLY A 145 -8.38 -13.08 -14.93
C GLY A 145 -7.81 -11.81 -15.54
N ASP A 146 -7.56 -11.78 -16.85
CA ASP A 146 -7.11 -10.58 -17.54
C ASP A 146 -8.24 -9.58 -17.76
N LYS A 147 -7.92 -8.30 -17.62
CA LYS A 147 -8.77 -7.22 -18.08
C LYS A 147 -8.46 -6.93 -19.55
N VAL A 148 -9.49 -6.81 -20.36
CA VAL A 148 -9.34 -6.48 -21.78
C VAL A 148 -8.81 -5.04 -21.91
N PRO A 149 -7.60 -4.85 -22.48
CA PRO A 149 -6.91 -3.56 -22.42
C PRO A 149 -7.30 -2.58 -23.52
N ALA A 150 -7.88 -3.08 -24.62
CA ALA A 150 -8.27 -2.29 -25.79
C ALA A 150 -9.46 -2.97 -26.47
N ASP A 151 -10.25 -2.24 -27.26
CA ASP A 151 -11.25 -2.89 -28.10
C ASP A 151 -10.55 -3.69 -29.20
N ALA A 152 -10.91 -4.97 -29.32
CA ALA A 152 -10.19 -5.86 -30.20
C ALA A 152 -11.09 -6.90 -30.87
N ARG A 153 -10.67 -7.37 -32.04
CA ARG A 153 -11.31 -8.42 -32.84
C ARG A 153 -10.64 -9.77 -32.56
N LEU A 154 -11.42 -10.75 -32.10
CA LEU A 154 -10.91 -12.09 -31.81
C LEU A 154 -10.40 -12.80 -33.07
N ILE A 155 -9.20 -13.37 -32.98
CA ILE A 155 -8.56 -14.20 -33.99
C ILE A 155 -8.62 -15.67 -33.59
N GLU A 156 -8.42 -15.95 -32.28
CA GLU A 156 -8.47 -17.28 -31.69
C GLU A 156 -9.30 -17.23 -30.40
N SER A 157 -10.14 -18.24 -30.18
CA SER A 157 -10.96 -18.36 -28.97
C SER A 157 -11.03 -19.81 -28.54
N VAL A 158 -10.58 -20.11 -27.31
CA VAL A 158 -10.65 -21.45 -26.72
C VAL A 158 -11.48 -21.35 -25.45
N ASN A 159 -12.77 -21.74 -25.55
CA ASN A 159 -13.75 -21.67 -24.45
C ASN A 159 -13.80 -20.30 -23.75
N LEU A 160 -13.55 -19.20 -24.48
CA LEU A 160 -13.43 -17.86 -23.94
C LEU A 160 -14.79 -17.33 -23.50
N LYS A 161 -14.87 -16.94 -22.23
CA LYS A 161 -16.03 -16.24 -21.66
C LYS A 161 -15.58 -14.91 -21.06
N ILE A 162 -16.31 -13.85 -21.37
CA ILE A 162 -16.00 -12.48 -20.92
C ILE A 162 -17.18 -11.93 -20.15
N ASP A 163 -16.89 -11.34 -18.99
CA ASP A 163 -17.83 -10.52 -18.26
C ASP A 163 -17.85 -9.12 -18.87
N GLU A 164 -18.98 -8.77 -19.49
CA GLU A 164 -19.20 -7.49 -20.15
C GLU A 164 -20.13 -6.58 -19.33
N ALA A 165 -20.43 -6.94 -18.08
CA ALA A 165 -21.29 -6.14 -17.20
C ALA A 165 -20.88 -4.65 -17.08
N PRO A 166 -19.58 -4.27 -17.08
CA PRO A 166 -19.19 -2.86 -17.05
C PRO A 166 -19.63 -2.06 -18.26
N LEU A 167 -19.88 -2.72 -19.39
CA LEU A 167 -20.27 -2.08 -20.65
C LEU A 167 -21.76 -2.25 -20.96
N THR A 168 -22.30 -3.43 -20.64
CA THR A 168 -23.67 -3.82 -21.05
C THR A 168 -24.68 -3.78 -19.91
N GLY A 169 -24.23 -3.79 -18.66
CA GLY A 169 -25.07 -3.93 -17.45
C GLY A 169 -25.56 -5.35 -17.18
N GLU A 170 -25.29 -6.32 -18.06
CA GLU A 170 -25.71 -7.72 -17.90
C GLU A 170 -24.66 -8.52 -17.13
N SER A 171 -25.06 -9.17 -16.03
CA SER A 171 -24.15 -9.88 -15.12
C SER A 171 -23.76 -11.30 -15.56
N SER A 172 -24.29 -11.81 -16.67
CA SER A 172 -23.95 -13.15 -17.17
C SER A 172 -22.79 -13.13 -18.16
N PRO A 173 -21.71 -13.89 -17.94
CA PRO A 173 -20.58 -13.93 -18.86
C PRO A 173 -20.95 -14.40 -20.26
N VAL A 174 -20.46 -13.70 -21.27
CA VAL A 174 -20.78 -13.92 -22.69
C VAL A 174 -19.76 -14.89 -23.31
N ASN A 175 -20.25 -15.96 -23.97
CA ASN A 175 -19.40 -16.85 -24.75
C ASN A 175 -18.92 -16.13 -26.03
N LYS A 176 -17.61 -16.12 -26.26
CA LYS A 176 -16.98 -15.48 -27.42
C LYS A 176 -16.54 -16.48 -28.49
N ASN A 177 -16.61 -16.08 -29.74
CA ASN A 177 -16.17 -16.87 -30.91
C ASN A 177 -15.50 -15.98 -31.96
N THR A 178 -15.00 -16.57 -33.04
CA THR A 178 -14.26 -15.85 -34.09
C THR A 178 -15.11 -15.59 -35.35
N ASN A 179 -16.39 -16.01 -35.41
CA ASN A 179 -17.23 -15.88 -36.60
C ASN A 179 -17.62 -14.40 -36.84
N ALA A 180 -17.70 -13.98 -38.11
CA ALA A 180 -18.17 -12.65 -38.46
C ALA A 180 -19.65 -12.47 -38.06
N CYS A 181 -19.98 -11.30 -37.55
CA CYS A 181 -21.37 -10.94 -37.17
C CYS A 181 -22.04 -10.11 -38.26
N PRO A 182 -23.37 -10.13 -38.41
CA PRO A 182 -24.15 -9.26 -39.32
C PRO A 182 -23.88 -7.76 -39.00
N SER A 183 -24.05 -6.88 -40.01
CA SER A 183 -23.80 -5.44 -39.84
C SER A 183 -24.72 -4.76 -38.81
N GLU A 184 -25.94 -5.27 -38.63
CA GLU A 184 -26.93 -4.73 -37.69
C GLU A 184 -26.79 -5.28 -36.25
N THR A 185 -25.78 -6.09 -35.96
CA THR A 185 -25.59 -6.72 -34.67
C THR A 185 -25.32 -5.66 -33.58
N SER A 186 -26.19 -5.66 -32.56
CA SER A 186 -26.04 -4.78 -31.39
C SER A 186 -24.69 -4.98 -30.68
N LEU A 187 -24.27 -3.99 -29.93
CA LEU A 187 -22.94 -4.06 -29.22
C LEU A 187 -22.86 -5.31 -28.32
N ASN A 188 -23.94 -5.60 -27.59
CA ASN A 188 -24.02 -6.72 -26.63
C ASN A 188 -23.94 -8.11 -27.29
N ASP A 189 -24.31 -8.20 -28.58
CA ASP A 189 -24.36 -9.45 -29.34
C ASP A 189 -23.14 -9.70 -30.21
N ARG A 190 -22.16 -8.78 -30.24
CA ARG A 190 -20.93 -8.92 -31.00
C ARG A 190 -19.99 -9.94 -30.36
N ARG A 191 -20.25 -11.22 -30.58
CA ARG A 191 -19.51 -12.31 -29.92
C ARG A 191 -18.08 -12.49 -30.42
N ASN A 192 -17.70 -11.84 -31.50
CA ASN A 192 -16.37 -11.86 -32.08
C ASN A 192 -15.51 -10.64 -31.73
N MET A 193 -16.07 -9.69 -30.96
CA MET A 193 -15.38 -8.53 -30.44
C MET A 193 -15.21 -8.65 -28.92
N ILE A 194 -14.19 -8.00 -28.42
CA ILE A 194 -13.93 -7.79 -26.99
C ILE A 194 -13.72 -6.31 -26.77
N PHE A 195 -14.10 -5.82 -25.61
CA PHE A 195 -14.16 -4.39 -25.31
C PHE A 195 -13.32 -4.03 -24.08
N THR A 196 -12.69 -2.86 -24.17
CA THR A 196 -11.90 -2.29 -23.07
C THR A 196 -12.69 -2.29 -21.76
N GLY A 197 -12.04 -2.69 -20.68
CA GLY A 197 -12.64 -2.64 -19.34
C GLY A 197 -13.44 -3.87 -18.94
N THR A 198 -13.71 -4.80 -19.86
CA THR A 198 -14.34 -6.10 -19.61
C THR A 198 -13.32 -7.12 -19.11
N VAL A 199 -13.76 -8.25 -18.54
CA VAL A 199 -12.91 -9.20 -17.84
C VAL A 199 -13.04 -10.61 -18.40
N VAL A 200 -11.91 -11.28 -18.63
CA VAL A 200 -11.89 -12.70 -19.02
C VAL A 200 -12.14 -13.58 -17.80
N VAL A 201 -13.31 -14.19 -17.71
CA VAL A 201 -13.69 -15.06 -16.57
C VAL A 201 -13.36 -16.53 -16.80
N TYR A 202 -13.21 -16.96 -18.06
CA TYR A 202 -12.89 -18.34 -18.38
C TYR A 202 -12.25 -18.47 -19.78
N GLY A 203 -11.32 -19.42 -19.94
CA GLY A 203 -10.71 -19.73 -21.23
C GLY A 203 -9.53 -18.84 -21.60
N ARG A 204 -9.17 -18.86 -22.88
CA ARG A 204 -8.08 -18.05 -23.45
C ARG A 204 -8.40 -17.61 -24.86
N GLY A 205 -7.76 -16.54 -25.33
CA GLY A 205 -7.95 -16.05 -26.70
C GLY A 205 -6.81 -15.19 -27.20
N LYS A 206 -6.78 -15.00 -28.54
CA LYS A 206 -5.94 -13.99 -29.20
C LYS A 206 -6.85 -13.01 -29.92
N ALA A 207 -6.54 -11.74 -29.83
CA ALA A 207 -7.32 -10.68 -30.47
C ALA A 207 -6.40 -9.61 -31.06
N VAL A 208 -6.79 -9.01 -32.19
CA VAL A 208 -6.09 -7.86 -32.75
C VAL A 208 -6.75 -6.57 -32.27
N ALA A 209 -5.99 -5.67 -31.64
CA ALA A 209 -6.45 -4.37 -31.18
C ALA A 209 -6.96 -3.51 -32.35
N THR A 210 -8.22 -3.07 -32.23
CA THR A 210 -8.88 -2.27 -33.29
C THR A 210 -9.01 -0.80 -32.90
N SER A 211 -9.21 -0.51 -31.61
CA SER A 211 -9.35 0.85 -31.08
C SER A 211 -8.70 0.95 -29.70
N THR A 212 -8.10 2.11 -29.40
CA THR A 212 -7.39 2.40 -28.17
C THR A 212 -7.86 3.72 -27.55
N GLY A 213 -7.68 3.88 -26.25
CA GLY A 213 -7.95 5.10 -25.49
C GLY A 213 -9.38 5.64 -25.66
N MET A 214 -9.49 6.93 -25.98
CA MET A 214 -10.79 7.58 -26.20
C MET A 214 -11.55 7.08 -27.44
N GLY A 215 -10.93 6.30 -28.31
CA GLY A 215 -11.54 5.67 -29.47
C GLY A 215 -12.31 4.38 -29.16
N THR A 216 -12.16 3.80 -27.97
CA THR A 216 -12.86 2.59 -27.52
C THR A 216 -14.32 2.87 -27.18
N GLU A 217 -15.16 1.84 -27.12
CA GLU A 217 -16.58 1.99 -26.71
C GLU A 217 -16.66 2.55 -25.28
N PHE A 218 -15.79 2.08 -24.39
CA PHE A 218 -15.68 2.61 -23.03
C PHE A 218 -15.20 4.07 -23.01
N GLY A 219 -14.26 4.46 -23.91
CA GLY A 219 -13.80 5.84 -24.07
C GLY A 219 -14.91 6.80 -24.52
N LYS A 220 -15.84 6.34 -25.35
CA LYS A 220 -17.02 7.13 -25.76
C LYS A 220 -17.96 7.39 -24.59
N ILE A 221 -18.17 6.38 -23.71
CA ILE A 221 -18.97 6.52 -22.48
C ILE A 221 -18.27 7.47 -21.49
N ALA A 222 -16.96 7.30 -21.29
CA ALA A 222 -16.17 8.14 -20.39
C ALA A 222 -16.23 9.63 -20.78
N LYS A 223 -16.31 9.94 -22.08
CA LYS A 223 -16.47 11.29 -22.58
C LYS A 223 -17.82 11.94 -22.18
N MET A 224 -18.85 11.11 -21.92
CA MET A 224 -20.19 11.57 -21.49
C MET A 224 -20.30 11.75 -19.97
N VAL A 225 -19.39 11.15 -19.17
CA VAL A 225 -19.43 11.09 -17.70
C VAL A 225 -18.22 11.83 -17.09
N GLN A 226 -17.81 12.97 -17.64
CA GLN A 226 -16.73 13.78 -17.10
C GLN A 226 -17.16 14.59 -15.88
N SER A 227 -17.31 13.96 -14.70
CA SER A 227 -17.21 14.62 -13.38
C SER A 227 -17.28 13.58 -12.25
N THR A 228 -16.17 13.06 -11.78
CA THR A 228 -16.13 12.42 -10.46
C THR A 228 -15.09 13.17 -9.64
N GLU A 229 -15.57 13.92 -8.64
CA GLU A 229 -14.72 14.57 -7.63
C GLU A 229 -13.88 13.50 -6.92
N GLU A 230 -12.62 13.81 -6.61
CA GLU A 230 -11.76 12.95 -5.79
C GLU A 230 -12.38 12.84 -4.39
N GLU A 231 -12.54 11.62 -3.86
CA GLU A 231 -13.06 11.40 -2.52
C GLU A 231 -12.05 11.88 -1.47
N GLU A 232 -12.46 12.84 -0.65
CA GLU A 232 -11.70 13.32 0.51
C GLU A 232 -11.55 12.21 1.58
N THR A 233 -10.39 12.13 2.21
CA THR A 233 -10.16 11.20 3.31
C THR A 233 -10.99 11.57 4.55
N PRO A 234 -11.35 10.60 5.43
CA PRO A 234 -12.02 10.89 6.69
C PRO A 234 -11.24 11.91 7.55
N LEU A 235 -9.91 11.85 7.49
CA LEU A 235 -9.03 12.76 8.21
C LEU A 235 -9.07 14.18 7.62
N GLU A 236 -9.07 14.33 6.30
CA GLU A 236 -9.23 15.63 5.63
C GLU A 236 -10.54 16.30 6.00
N ARG A 237 -11.68 15.59 5.93
CA ARG A 237 -13.00 16.09 6.35
C ARG A 237 -13.01 16.54 7.81
N ARG A 238 -12.37 15.78 8.72
CA ARG A 238 -12.26 16.15 10.14
C ARG A 238 -11.37 17.38 10.32
N THR A 239 -10.26 17.46 9.61
CA THR A 239 -9.33 18.58 9.67
C THR A 239 -9.98 19.88 9.16
N GLN A 240 -10.72 19.83 8.05
CA GLN A 240 -11.51 20.94 7.57
C GLN A 240 -12.59 21.37 8.57
N SER A 241 -13.27 20.41 9.21
CA SER A 241 -14.25 20.72 10.27
C SER A 241 -13.60 21.48 11.45
N ILE A 242 -12.40 21.05 11.87
CA ILE A 242 -11.62 21.72 12.91
C ILE A 242 -11.25 23.14 12.49
N GLY A 243 -10.75 23.32 11.26
CA GLY A 243 -10.43 24.63 10.71
C GLY A 243 -11.64 25.56 10.71
N LYS A 244 -12.82 25.09 10.32
CA LYS A 244 -14.08 25.86 10.37
C LYS A 244 -14.44 26.30 11.80
N TRP A 245 -14.34 25.42 12.79
CA TRP A 245 -14.65 25.75 14.19
C TRP A 245 -13.66 26.77 14.77
N ILE A 246 -12.37 26.61 14.46
CA ILE A 246 -11.34 27.58 14.88
C ILE A 246 -11.60 28.92 14.21
N GLY A 247 -11.88 28.95 12.91
CA GLY A 247 -12.22 30.16 12.18
C GLY A 247 -13.43 30.90 12.79
N ILE A 248 -14.52 30.19 13.13
CA ILE A 248 -15.69 30.79 13.80
C ILE A 248 -15.31 31.36 15.17
N LEU A 249 -14.50 30.61 15.95
CA LEU A 249 -14.04 31.08 17.27
C LEU A 249 -13.21 32.35 17.13
N CYS A 250 -12.27 32.39 16.19
CA CYS A 250 -11.41 33.54 15.92
C CYS A 250 -12.22 34.78 15.48
N VAL A 251 -13.11 34.62 14.53
CA VAL A 251 -14.01 35.72 14.10
C VAL A 251 -14.83 36.24 15.28
N SER A 252 -15.32 35.37 16.14
CA SER A 252 -16.08 35.75 17.35
C SER A 252 -15.23 36.56 18.33
N ILE A 253 -13.96 36.16 18.53
CA ILE A 253 -13.01 36.88 19.37
C ILE A 253 -12.66 38.24 18.75
N CYS A 254 -12.38 38.28 17.45
CA CYS A 254 -12.08 39.53 16.72
C CYS A 254 -13.23 40.54 16.84
N LEU A 255 -14.46 40.11 16.62
CA LEU A 255 -15.65 40.95 16.77
C LEU A 255 -15.82 41.44 18.23
N GLY A 256 -15.63 40.55 19.23
CA GLY A 256 -15.69 40.92 20.64
C GLY A 256 -14.65 41.99 21.02
N VAL A 257 -13.41 41.78 20.63
CA VAL A 257 -12.31 42.71 20.92
C VAL A 257 -12.47 44.02 20.13
N GLY A 258 -12.89 43.94 18.86
CA GLY A 258 -13.19 45.13 18.04
C GLY A 258 -14.29 45.97 18.69
N MET A 259 -15.36 45.39 19.21
CA MET A 259 -16.42 46.09 19.94
C MET A 259 -15.90 46.74 21.25
N ILE A 260 -15.08 46.03 22.01
CA ILE A 260 -14.47 46.58 23.25
C ILE A 260 -13.61 47.80 22.89
N GLY A 261 -12.75 47.70 21.85
CA GLY A 261 -11.90 48.81 21.40
C GLY A 261 -12.72 50.03 20.96
N ILE A 262 -13.81 49.83 20.22
CA ILE A 262 -14.70 50.91 19.78
C ILE A 262 -15.40 51.57 21.00
N VAL A 263 -15.86 50.79 21.97
CA VAL A 263 -16.48 51.31 23.21
C VAL A 263 -15.47 52.11 24.05
N GLU A 264 -14.17 51.75 23.97
CA GLU A 264 -13.09 52.50 24.62
C GLU A 264 -12.69 53.76 23.88
N GLY A 265 -13.36 54.09 22.74
CA GLY A 265 -13.12 55.31 21.95
C GLY A 265 -11.98 55.22 20.96
N ARG A 266 -11.56 54.03 20.58
CA ARG A 266 -10.51 53.82 19.56
C ARG A 266 -11.05 54.04 18.15
N ASN A 267 -10.14 54.32 17.23
CA ASN A 267 -10.49 54.44 15.82
C ASN A 267 -11.05 53.10 15.28
N PRO A 268 -12.27 53.06 14.74
CA PRO A 268 -12.87 51.84 14.22
C PRO A 268 -12.04 51.19 13.10
N ILE A 269 -11.32 51.96 12.29
CA ILE A 269 -10.49 51.44 11.18
C ILE A 269 -9.31 50.65 11.74
N ASP A 270 -8.63 51.15 12.77
CA ASP A 270 -7.49 50.45 13.38
C ASP A 270 -7.94 49.17 14.05
N MET A 271 -9.15 49.16 14.64
CA MET A 271 -9.73 47.94 15.22
C MET A 271 -10.10 46.89 14.18
N VAL A 272 -10.55 47.30 13.01
CA VAL A 272 -10.82 46.38 11.87
C VAL A 272 -9.51 45.79 11.35
N LEU A 273 -8.49 46.60 11.10
CA LEU A 273 -7.15 46.13 10.67
C LEU A 273 -6.55 45.16 11.68
N TRP A 274 -6.63 45.47 12.96
CA TRP A 274 -6.17 44.60 14.03
C TRP A 274 -6.97 43.27 14.06
N GLY A 275 -8.31 43.35 13.95
CA GLY A 275 -9.17 42.17 13.92
C GLY A 275 -8.86 41.26 12.73
N ILE A 276 -8.61 41.83 11.55
CA ILE A 276 -8.18 41.05 10.37
C ILE A 276 -6.83 40.39 10.64
N SER A 277 -5.86 41.13 11.20
CA SER A 277 -4.54 40.57 11.51
C SER A 277 -4.60 39.39 12.49
N LEU A 278 -5.42 39.50 13.54
CA LEU A 278 -5.65 38.42 14.48
C LEU A 278 -6.36 37.24 13.84
N ALA A 279 -7.36 37.49 12.97
CA ALA A 279 -8.09 36.43 12.30
C ALA A 279 -7.17 35.61 11.40
N VAL A 280 -6.25 36.27 10.71
CA VAL A 280 -5.25 35.61 9.85
C VAL A 280 -4.23 34.81 10.67
N ALA A 281 -3.70 35.40 11.75
CA ALA A 281 -2.76 34.70 12.63
C ALA A 281 -3.36 33.43 13.30
N ALA A 282 -4.66 33.40 13.49
CA ALA A 282 -5.35 32.34 14.20
C ALA A 282 -5.75 31.12 13.35
N VAL A 283 -5.69 31.22 12.02
CA VAL A 283 -6.09 30.13 11.12
C VAL A 283 -4.84 29.39 10.60
N PRO A 284 -4.72 28.09 10.88
CA PRO A 284 -3.59 27.29 10.39
C PRO A 284 -3.73 27.01 8.89
N GLU A 285 -3.21 27.90 8.05
CA GLU A 285 -3.35 27.85 6.57
C GLU A 285 -2.73 26.59 5.97
N ALA A 286 -1.58 26.18 6.47
CA ALA A 286 -0.83 25.02 5.96
C ALA A 286 -1.45 23.66 6.30
N LEU A 287 -2.51 23.59 7.13
CA LEU A 287 -3.02 22.35 7.71
C LEU A 287 -3.48 21.31 6.68
N PRO A 288 -4.34 21.62 5.68
CA PRO A 288 -4.75 20.64 4.67
C PRO A 288 -3.58 20.16 3.80
N ALA A 289 -2.72 21.08 3.37
CA ALA A 289 -1.56 20.80 2.52
C ALA A 289 -0.56 19.85 3.21
N ILE A 290 -0.28 20.08 4.51
CA ILE A 290 0.64 19.23 5.28
C ILE A 290 0.04 17.83 5.48
N VAL A 291 -1.30 17.68 5.71
CA VAL A 291 -1.95 16.36 5.81
C VAL A 291 -1.75 15.57 4.52
N THR A 292 -2.11 16.18 3.39
CA THR A 292 -1.99 15.54 2.07
C THR A 292 -0.52 15.24 1.75
N GLY A 293 0.39 16.16 2.04
CA GLY A 293 1.84 15.96 1.90
C GLY A 293 2.38 14.82 2.76
N ALA A 294 1.97 14.71 4.02
CA ALA A 294 2.36 13.63 4.92
C ALA A 294 1.85 12.25 4.42
N LEU A 295 0.60 12.21 3.93
CA LEU A 295 0.03 10.99 3.33
C LEU A 295 0.77 10.61 2.04
N ALA A 296 1.11 11.56 1.18
CA ALA A 296 1.87 11.32 -0.06
C ALA A 296 3.29 10.79 0.22
N VAL A 297 4.01 11.38 1.18
CA VAL A 297 5.32 10.89 1.64
C VAL A 297 5.18 9.50 2.27
N GLY A 298 4.09 9.25 3.00
CA GLY A 298 3.76 7.96 3.56
C GLY A 298 3.59 6.88 2.49
N MET A 299 2.81 7.15 1.44
CA MET A 299 2.68 6.24 0.30
C MET A 299 4.03 5.95 -0.37
N TYR A 300 4.88 6.96 -0.53
CA TYR A 300 6.24 6.76 -1.06
C TYR A 300 7.09 5.83 -0.16
N ARG A 301 6.99 5.97 1.17
CA ARG A 301 7.66 5.06 2.12
C ARG A 301 7.12 3.64 2.03
N MET A 302 5.79 3.48 1.91
CA MET A 302 5.15 2.18 1.72
C MET A 302 5.61 1.51 0.42
N ALA A 303 5.75 2.28 -0.68
CA ALA A 303 6.30 1.76 -1.92
C ALA A 303 7.74 1.22 -1.76
N LYS A 304 8.58 1.85 -0.92
CA LYS A 304 9.94 1.35 -0.59
C LYS A 304 9.95 0.03 0.19
N VAL A 305 8.85 -0.31 0.85
CA VAL A 305 8.67 -1.60 1.54
C VAL A 305 7.79 -2.56 0.73
N ASN A 306 7.83 -2.43 -0.60
CA ASN A 306 7.14 -3.27 -1.59
C ASN A 306 5.61 -3.21 -1.51
N THR A 307 5.06 -2.10 -1.05
CA THR A 307 3.62 -1.92 -0.91
C THR A 307 3.16 -0.67 -1.63
N ILE A 308 2.43 -0.81 -2.72
CA ILE A 308 1.88 0.31 -3.49
C ILE A 308 0.44 0.55 -3.04
N VAL A 309 0.17 1.70 -2.45
CA VAL A 309 -1.17 2.13 -2.05
C VAL A 309 -1.79 2.95 -3.19
N LYS A 310 -3.02 2.64 -3.56
CA LYS A 310 -3.72 3.25 -4.70
C LYS A 310 -4.58 4.45 -4.31
N ARG A 311 -5.03 4.52 -3.05
CA ARG A 311 -5.92 5.56 -2.52
C ARG A 311 -5.38 6.12 -1.21
N LEU A 312 -5.39 7.44 -1.05
CA LEU A 312 -4.95 8.11 0.18
C LEU A 312 -5.66 7.60 1.46
N PRO A 313 -7.00 7.40 1.46
CA PRO A 313 -7.70 6.88 2.64
C PRO A 313 -7.18 5.52 3.14
N ALA A 314 -6.68 4.67 2.26
CA ALA A 314 -6.16 3.35 2.63
C ALA A 314 -4.92 3.43 3.55
N VAL A 315 -4.11 4.48 3.43
CA VAL A 315 -2.95 4.73 4.31
C VAL A 315 -3.39 4.90 5.77
N GLU A 316 -4.44 5.69 6.00
CA GLU A 316 -5.01 5.92 7.32
C GLU A 316 -5.65 4.64 7.89
N THR A 317 -6.47 3.97 7.06
CA THR A 317 -7.19 2.75 7.44
C THR A 317 -6.23 1.62 7.79
N LEU A 318 -5.11 1.51 7.06
CA LEU A 318 -4.07 0.51 7.32
C LEU A 318 -3.47 0.66 8.72
N GLY A 319 -3.26 1.90 9.18
CA GLY A 319 -2.81 2.19 10.54
C GLY A 319 -3.79 1.76 11.64
N CYS A 320 -5.09 1.62 11.31
CA CYS A 320 -6.16 1.15 12.20
C CYS A 320 -6.41 -0.34 12.10
N THR A 321 -5.80 -1.06 11.15
CA THR A 321 -6.06 -2.48 10.90
C THR A 321 -5.91 -3.29 12.18
N SER A 322 -6.96 -4.03 12.53
CA SER A 322 -7.03 -4.91 13.70
C SER A 322 -7.07 -6.39 13.32
N VAL A 323 -7.42 -6.71 12.07
CA VAL A 323 -7.46 -8.08 11.54
C VAL A 323 -6.87 -8.13 10.14
N ILE A 324 -6.02 -9.09 9.88
CA ILE A 324 -5.52 -9.41 8.54
C ILE A 324 -6.00 -10.81 8.17
N CYS A 325 -6.97 -10.91 7.26
CA CYS A 325 -7.41 -12.15 6.64
C CYS A 325 -6.52 -12.40 5.42
N SER A 326 -5.61 -13.36 5.53
CA SER A 326 -4.64 -13.64 4.47
C SER A 326 -4.94 -14.96 3.78
N ASP A 327 -4.90 -14.95 2.44
CA ASP A 327 -4.78 -16.19 1.69
C ASP A 327 -3.46 -16.86 2.05
N LYS A 328 -3.44 -18.20 2.01
CA LYS A 328 -2.25 -18.99 2.31
C LYS A 328 -1.28 -18.99 1.14
N THR A 329 -1.79 -19.36 -0.07
CA THR A 329 -0.97 -19.69 -1.24
C THR A 329 -0.38 -18.43 -1.86
N GLY A 330 0.93 -18.44 -2.14
CA GLY A 330 1.62 -17.30 -2.74
C GLY A 330 1.86 -16.11 -1.81
N THR A 331 1.07 -15.95 -0.72
CA THR A 331 1.16 -14.83 0.23
C THR A 331 1.91 -15.21 1.52
N MET A 332 1.40 -16.20 2.26
CA MET A 332 2.08 -16.75 3.45
C MET A 332 3.12 -17.80 3.08
N THR A 333 2.92 -18.44 1.93
CA THR A 333 3.82 -19.42 1.33
C THR A 333 4.47 -18.83 0.08
N LYS A 334 5.48 -19.51 -0.46
CA LYS A 334 6.20 -19.03 -1.66
C LYS A 334 5.40 -19.16 -2.97
N GLY A 335 4.34 -19.98 -3.00
CA GLY A 335 3.63 -20.34 -4.22
C GLY A 335 4.44 -21.26 -5.14
N GLU A 336 5.53 -21.81 -4.65
CA GLU A 336 6.48 -22.64 -5.39
C GLU A 336 6.51 -24.04 -4.81
N MET A 337 5.74 -24.98 -5.40
CA MET A 337 5.76 -26.38 -4.96
C MET A 337 7.19 -26.90 -4.92
N THR A 338 7.56 -27.54 -3.83
CA THR A 338 8.93 -28.04 -3.60
C THR A 338 8.89 -29.44 -3.04
N VAL A 339 9.60 -30.38 -3.66
CA VAL A 339 9.80 -31.73 -3.09
C VAL A 339 10.69 -31.63 -1.87
N GLN A 340 10.17 -32.06 -0.71
CA GLN A 340 10.93 -32.04 0.54
C GLN A 340 11.30 -33.43 1.03
N ARG A 341 10.52 -34.46 0.68
CA ARG A 341 10.75 -35.84 1.11
C ARG A 341 10.57 -36.81 -0.03
N ILE A 342 11.44 -37.81 -0.06
CA ILE A 342 11.35 -38.96 -0.91
C ILE A 342 11.37 -40.18 -0.01
N TYR A 343 10.53 -41.18 -0.32
CA TYR A 343 10.60 -42.51 0.30
C TYR A 343 10.89 -43.55 -0.76
N LEU A 344 12.04 -44.23 -0.63
CA LEU A 344 12.47 -45.32 -1.49
C LEU A 344 13.38 -46.30 -0.70
N ASN A 345 13.41 -47.56 -1.08
CA ASN A 345 14.25 -48.58 -0.45
C ASN A 345 14.10 -48.68 1.08
N ASP A 346 12.88 -48.47 1.59
CA ASP A 346 12.58 -48.39 3.02
C ASP A 346 13.25 -47.26 3.79
N GLU A 347 13.81 -46.25 3.09
CA GLU A 347 14.47 -45.07 3.67
C GLU A 347 13.72 -43.79 3.30
N ALA A 348 13.75 -42.81 4.21
CA ALA A 348 13.24 -41.46 3.97
C ALA A 348 14.41 -40.53 3.64
N VAL A 349 14.40 -39.98 2.44
CA VAL A 349 15.38 -38.99 1.97
C VAL A 349 14.76 -37.59 2.07
N LYS A 350 15.40 -36.67 2.78
CA LYS A 350 15.05 -35.27 2.85
C LYS A 350 15.80 -34.51 1.75
N ILE A 351 15.11 -33.59 1.06
CA ILE A 351 15.71 -32.69 0.07
C ILE A 351 15.73 -31.29 0.64
N THR A 352 16.90 -30.66 0.64
CA THR A 352 17.07 -29.27 1.06
C THR A 352 16.93 -28.30 -0.12
N GLY A 353 16.88 -26.99 0.18
CA GLY A 353 16.63 -25.95 -0.81
C GLY A 353 15.16 -25.81 -1.15
N VAL A 354 14.69 -24.57 -1.25
CA VAL A 354 13.29 -24.20 -1.37
C VAL A 354 13.07 -23.43 -2.67
N GLY A 355 11.96 -23.67 -3.33
CA GLY A 355 11.57 -23.01 -4.56
C GLY A 355 12.18 -23.66 -5.80
N TYR A 356 12.21 -22.90 -6.91
CA TYR A 356 12.60 -23.41 -8.22
C TYR A 356 14.10 -23.33 -8.52
N GLU A 357 14.90 -22.78 -7.61
CA GLU A 357 16.36 -22.81 -7.78
C GLU A 357 16.90 -24.25 -7.68
N PRO A 358 17.64 -24.75 -8.69
CA PRO A 358 18.11 -26.14 -8.71
C PRO A 358 19.36 -26.34 -7.83
N LYS A 359 19.29 -25.81 -6.58
CA LYS A 359 20.33 -25.98 -5.54
C LYS A 359 19.75 -26.65 -4.31
N GLY A 360 20.41 -27.69 -3.83
CA GLY A 360 19.99 -28.42 -2.64
C GLY A 360 20.79 -29.69 -2.45
N GLU A 361 20.59 -30.36 -1.31
CA GLU A 361 21.26 -31.58 -0.93
C GLU A 361 20.24 -32.66 -0.56
N PHE A 362 20.61 -33.91 -0.75
CA PHE A 362 19.84 -35.07 -0.37
C PHE A 362 20.40 -35.61 0.94
N LEU A 363 19.54 -35.81 1.94
CA LEU A 363 19.95 -36.20 3.30
C LEU A 363 19.16 -37.43 3.73
N ILE A 364 19.86 -38.42 4.32
CA ILE A 364 19.30 -39.55 5.05
C ILE A 364 19.75 -39.42 6.51
N GLU A 365 18.83 -39.38 7.47
CA GLU A 365 19.13 -39.14 8.89
C GLU A 365 20.06 -37.95 9.10
N ASP A 366 19.80 -36.82 8.39
CA ASP A 366 20.57 -35.57 8.35
C ASP A 366 22.05 -35.72 7.88
N ARG A 367 22.40 -36.86 7.28
CA ARG A 367 23.70 -37.06 6.63
C ARG A 367 23.54 -37.00 5.12
N LYS A 368 24.49 -36.31 4.47
CA LYS A 368 24.49 -36.17 3.01
C LYS A 368 24.60 -37.53 2.35
N THR A 369 23.64 -37.86 1.47
CA THR A 369 23.64 -39.09 0.68
C THR A 369 24.04 -38.80 -0.77
N ASP A 370 24.52 -39.85 -1.46
CA ASP A 370 24.84 -39.73 -2.89
C ASP A 370 23.54 -39.64 -3.71
N ALA A 371 23.29 -38.47 -4.30
CA ALA A 371 22.16 -38.23 -5.19
C ALA A 371 22.21 -39.10 -6.47
N LYS A 372 23.33 -39.78 -6.75
CA LYS A 372 23.56 -40.64 -7.90
C LYS A 372 23.29 -42.13 -7.60
N SER A 373 22.80 -42.45 -6.37
CA SER A 373 22.41 -43.85 -6.05
C SER A 373 21.40 -44.38 -7.10
N GLU A 374 21.53 -45.63 -7.50
CA GLU A 374 20.76 -46.23 -8.61
C GLU A 374 19.25 -46.10 -8.40
N GLY A 375 18.77 -46.37 -7.19
CA GLY A 375 17.34 -46.24 -6.86
C GLY A 375 16.83 -44.81 -6.97
N LEU A 376 17.59 -43.81 -6.46
CA LEU A 376 17.21 -42.41 -6.53
C LEU A 376 17.25 -41.89 -7.98
N ARG A 377 18.25 -42.32 -8.77
CA ARG A 377 18.35 -41.97 -10.20
C ARG A 377 17.15 -42.51 -10.99
N ILE A 378 16.72 -43.74 -10.76
CA ILE A 378 15.51 -44.32 -11.42
C ILE A 378 14.28 -43.48 -11.08
N LEU A 379 14.07 -43.16 -9.80
CA LEU A 379 12.93 -42.37 -9.33
C LEU A 379 12.90 -40.98 -9.96
N LEU A 380 14.01 -40.25 -9.91
CA LEU A 380 14.13 -38.93 -10.45
C LEU A 380 14.01 -38.93 -11.99
N THR A 381 14.53 -39.93 -12.68
CA THR A 381 14.34 -40.13 -14.13
C THR A 381 12.86 -40.32 -14.47
N ALA A 382 12.14 -41.20 -13.74
CA ALA A 382 10.72 -41.41 -13.94
C ALA A 382 9.92 -40.11 -13.69
N ALA A 383 10.25 -39.37 -12.63
CA ALA A 383 9.62 -38.10 -12.28
C ALA A 383 9.84 -37.00 -13.35
N THR A 384 10.99 -37.02 -14.01
CA THR A 384 11.36 -36.05 -15.04
C THR A 384 10.77 -36.36 -16.41
N LEU A 385 10.78 -37.62 -16.80
CA LEU A 385 10.32 -38.05 -18.12
C LEU A 385 8.80 -38.20 -18.22
N CYS A 386 8.12 -38.63 -17.14
CA CYS A 386 6.66 -38.61 -17.05
C CYS A 386 6.18 -37.23 -16.61
N ASN A 387 6.41 -36.21 -17.43
CA ASN A 387 6.26 -34.81 -17.00
C ASN A 387 6.21 -33.85 -18.20
N ASP A 388 5.33 -32.86 -18.19
CA ASP A 388 5.16 -31.88 -19.26
C ASP A 388 5.74 -30.50 -18.93
N ALA A 389 6.00 -30.20 -17.65
CA ALA A 389 6.58 -28.92 -17.26
C ALA A 389 8.02 -28.71 -17.74
N LYS A 390 8.46 -27.47 -17.83
CA LYS A 390 9.82 -27.06 -18.18
C LYS A 390 10.38 -26.10 -17.13
N LEU A 391 11.65 -26.30 -16.79
CA LEU A 391 12.41 -25.39 -15.93
C LEU A 391 13.28 -24.51 -16.82
N GLU A 392 13.03 -23.20 -16.77
CA GLU A 392 13.76 -22.20 -17.59
C GLU A 392 14.23 -21.06 -16.69
N LYS A 393 15.24 -20.34 -17.17
CA LYS A 393 15.71 -19.13 -16.49
C LYS A 393 15.12 -17.92 -17.21
N ASP A 394 14.37 -17.11 -16.48
CA ASP A 394 13.80 -15.87 -17.01
C ASP A 394 14.91 -14.89 -17.43
N GLU A 395 14.86 -14.39 -18.65
CA GLU A 395 15.93 -13.55 -19.23
C GLU A 395 16.03 -12.18 -18.55
N VAL A 396 14.91 -11.65 -18.03
CA VAL A 396 14.83 -10.31 -17.42
C VAL A 396 15.20 -10.37 -15.93
N THR A 397 14.53 -11.26 -15.19
CA THR A 397 14.70 -11.36 -13.73
C THR A 397 15.86 -12.24 -13.31
N GLN A 398 16.43 -13.04 -14.23
CA GLN A 398 17.46 -14.04 -13.98
C GLN A 398 17.03 -15.10 -12.95
N ARG A 399 15.73 -15.23 -12.66
CA ARG A 399 15.17 -16.24 -11.75
C ARG A 399 14.78 -17.50 -12.51
N TRP A 400 14.81 -18.62 -11.80
CA TRP A 400 14.28 -19.87 -12.32
C TRP A 400 12.76 -19.87 -12.24
N ILE A 401 12.10 -20.19 -13.35
CA ILE A 401 10.65 -20.27 -13.48
C ILE A 401 10.22 -21.61 -14.05
N ILE A 402 9.01 -22.04 -13.69
CA ILE A 402 8.38 -23.23 -14.26
C ILE A 402 7.34 -22.80 -15.29
N LYS A 403 7.43 -23.40 -16.49
CA LYS A 403 6.37 -23.38 -17.48
C LYS A 403 5.62 -24.71 -17.42
N GLY A 404 4.36 -24.69 -17.01
CA GLY A 404 3.51 -25.87 -16.79
C GLY A 404 2.96 -26.00 -15.39
N ASP A 405 2.47 -27.18 -15.02
CA ASP A 405 1.90 -27.44 -13.70
C ASP A 405 2.96 -27.35 -12.58
N PRO A 406 2.71 -26.60 -11.49
CA PRO A 406 3.65 -26.44 -10.39
C PRO A 406 4.04 -27.74 -9.70
N THR A 407 3.13 -28.74 -9.64
CA THR A 407 3.41 -30.06 -9.08
C THR A 407 4.44 -30.79 -9.92
N GLU A 408 4.29 -30.72 -11.24
CA GLU A 408 5.25 -31.28 -12.20
C GLU A 408 6.59 -30.53 -12.15
N GLY A 409 6.54 -29.20 -12.02
CA GLY A 409 7.72 -28.34 -11.86
C GLY A 409 8.57 -28.74 -10.65
N ALA A 410 7.95 -29.03 -9.50
CA ALA A 410 8.65 -29.46 -8.31
C ALA A 410 9.49 -30.74 -8.53
N LEU A 411 8.98 -31.67 -9.34
CA LEU A 411 9.66 -32.91 -9.68
C LEU A 411 10.92 -32.68 -10.50
N ILE A 412 10.83 -31.81 -11.53
CA ILE A 412 11.97 -31.45 -12.40
C ILE A 412 13.04 -30.73 -11.59
N VAL A 413 12.64 -29.81 -10.69
CA VAL A 413 13.59 -29.12 -9.83
C VAL A 413 14.32 -30.07 -8.90
N ALA A 414 13.61 -31.07 -8.33
CA ALA A 414 14.23 -32.10 -7.51
C ALA A 414 15.26 -32.93 -8.29
N ALA A 415 14.97 -33.26 -9.56
CA ALA A 415 15.91 -33.95 -10.43
C ALA A 415 17.10 -33.07 -10.82
N ALA A 416 16.87 -31.80 -11.13
CA ALA A 416 17.94 -30.84 -11.44
C ALA A 416 18.90 -30.61 -10.25
N LYS A 417 18.41 -30.65 -8.99
CA LYS A 417 19.23 -30.66 -7.77
C LYS A 417 20.18 -31.89 -7.71
N ALA A 418 19.83 -33.02 -8.34
CA ALA A 418 20.67 -34.19 -8.47
C ALA A 418 21.56 -34.16 -9.74
N GLY A 419 21.51 -33.10 -10.53
CA GLY A 419 22.24 -32.94 -11.79
C GLY A 419 21.59 -33.68 -12.97
N LEU A 420 20.29 -34.05 -12.85
CA LEU A 420 19.53 -34.70 -13.92
C LEU A 420 18.64 -33.67 -14.60
N TRP A 421 19.04 -33.24 -15.80
CA TRP A 421 18.33 -32.25 -16.56
C TRP A 421 17.35 -32.89 -17.56
N LYS A 422 16.12 -32.35 -17.62
CA LYS A 422 15.06 -32.90 -18.49
C LYS A 422 15.48 -32.95 -19.96
N GLN A 423 16.13 -31.92 -20.47
CA GLN A 423 16.57 -31.84 -21.85
C GLN A 423 17.57 -32.94 -22.22
N GLU A 424 18.50 -33.27 -21.32
CA GLU A 424 19.48 -34.34 -21.50
C GLU A 424 18.80 -35.72 -21.46
N LEU A 425 17.90 -35.91 -20.48
CA LEU A 425 17.17 -37.17 -20.34
C LEU A 425 16.21 -37.44 -21.52
N GLU A 426 15.56 -36.42 -22.08
CA GLU A 426 14.70 -36.54 -23.26
C GLU A 426 15.51 -36.86 -24.53
N GLN A 427 16.75 -36.38 -24.64
CA GLN A 427 17.66 -36.76 -25.72
C GLN A 427 18.12 -38.21 -25.61
N GLU A 428 18.44 -38.68 -24.37
CA GLU A 428 18.81 -40.07 -24.14
C GLU A 428 17.62 -41.05 -24.27
N ARG A 429 16.41 -40.61 -23.95
CA ARG A 429 15.16 -41.40 -23.87
C ARG A 429 13.99 -40.60 -24.46
N PRO A 430 13.91 -40.49 -25.79
CA PRO A 430 12.85 -39.73 -26.43
C PRO A 430 11.48 -40.34 -26.16
N ARG A 431 10.49 -39.46 -25.89
CA ARG A 431 9.08 -39.86 -25.69
C ARG A 431 8.47 -40.27 -27.03
N VAL A 432 7.80 -41.43 -27.08
CA VAL A 432 7.14 -41.97 -28.28
C VAL A 432 5.64 -42.19 -28.07
N GLY A 433 5.13 -42.04 -26.87
CA GLY A 433 3.71 -42.17 -26.59
C GLY A 433 3.36 -41.71 -25.16
N GLU A 434 2.09 -41.38 -24.95
CA GLU A 434 1.59 -41.01 -23.62
C GLU A 434 0.13 -41.35 -23.40
N ILE A 435 -0.24 -41.58 -22.14
CA ILE A 435 -1.59 -41.56 -21.60
C ILE A 435 -1.63 -40.38 -20.66
N PRO A 436 -2.34 -39.27 -21.03
CA PRO A 436 -2.33 -38.04 -20.26
C PRO A 436 -3.02 -38.22 -18.90
N PHE A 437 -2.72 -37.28 -17.97
CA PHE A 437 -3.36 -37.30 -16.67
C PHE A 437 -4.88 -37.04 -16.81
N SER A 438 -5.68 -37.80 -16.06
CA SER A 438 -7.09 -37.53 -15.89
C SER A 438 -7.48 -37.53 -14.41
N SER A 439 -8.46 -36.74 -14.04
CA SER A 439 -8.98 -36.68 -12.66
C SER A 439 -9.71 -37.96 -12.26
N GLU A 440 -10.17 -38.74 -13.22
CA GLU A 440 -10.85 -40.04 -13.00
C GLU A 440 -9.85 -41.11 -12.68
N THR A 441 -8.79 -41.23 -13.49
CA THR A 441 -7.74 -42.23 -13.35
C THR A 441 -6.65 -41.89 -12.35
N LYS A 442 -6.49 -40.60 -12.02
CA LYS A 442 -5.49 -39.99 -11.10
C LYS A 442 -4.04 -40.44 -11.37
N ARG A 443 -3.71 -40.72 -12.62
CA ARG A 443 -2.39 -41.16 -13.06
C ARG A 443 -2.07 -40.67 -14.47
N MET A 444 -0.81 -40.68 -14.82
CA MET A 444 -0.25 -40.37 -16.16
C MET A 444 0.79 -41.42 -16.48
N THR A 445 0.89 -41.85 -17.74
CA THR A 445 1.88 -42.81 -18.21
C THR A 445 2.55 -42.30 -19.49
N THR A 446 3.87 -42.35 -19.57
CA THR A 446 4.63 -41.97 -20.77
C THR A 446 5.51 -43.10 -21.24
N MET A 447 5.63 -43.32 -22.56
CA MET A 447 6.44 -44.34 -23.17
C MET A 447 7.67 -43.73 -23.85
N HIS A 448 8.83 -44.30 -23.60
CA HIS A 448 10.12 -43.78 -24.06
C HIS A 448 10.95 -44.89 -24.71
N VAL A 449 11.83 -44.50 -25.64
CA VAL A 449 12.82 -45.42 -26.27
C VAL A 449 14.14 -45.29 -25.48
N ILE A 450 14.74 -46.45 -25.13
CA ILE A 450 16.05 -46.53 -24.47
C ILE A 450 17.11 -47.11 -25.44
N SER A 451 18.38 -47.04 -25.02
CA SER A 451 19.50 -47.58 -25.81
C SER A 451 19.24 -49.02 -26.26
N GLY A 452 19.45 -49.28 -27.56
CA GLY A 452 19.18 -50.57 -28.18
C GLY A 452 17.75 -50.74 -28.74
N GLY A 453 16.94 -49.68 -28.81
CA GLY A 453 15.59 -49.65 -29.37
C GLY A 453 14.50 -50.25 -28.45
N LYS A 454 14.85 -50.68 -27.25
CA LYS A 454 13.87 -51.16 -26.25
C LYS A 454 12.99 -49.99 -25.75
N LYS A 455 11.76 -50.33 -25.36
CA LYS A 455 10.80 -49.38 -24.87
C LYS A 455 10.62 -49.52 -23.36
N ILE A 456 10.44 -48.39 -22.67
CA ILE A 456 10.16 -48.29 -21.23
C ILE A 456 8.98 -47.35 -21.00
N ALA A 457 8.07 -47.77 -20.13
CA ALA A 457 6.97 -46.92 -19.68
C ALA A 457 7.27 -46.38 -18.26
N TYR A 458 7.02 -45.13 -18.03
CA TYR A 458 7.04 -44.49 -16.71
C TYR A 458 5.63 -44.04 -16.34
N MET A 459 5.24 -44.32 -15.07
CA MET A 459 3.94 -43.93 -14.53
C MET A 459 4.13 -43.05 -13.30
N LYS A 460 3.34 -41.99 -13.20
CA LYS A 460 3.17 -41.21 -11.97
C LYS A 460 1.70 -41.07 -11.62
N GLY A 461 1.37 -40.94 -10.35
CA GLY A 461 -0.02 -40.73 -9.90
C GLY A 461 -0.16 -40.78 -8.39
N ALA A 462 -1.42 -40.86 -7.94
CA ALA A 462 -1.72 -41.08 -6.54
C ALA A 462 -1.08 -42.39 -6.09
N PRO A 463 -0.32 -42.42 -4.97
CA PRO A 463 0.47 -43.61 -4.58
C PRO A 463 -0.37 -44.88 -4.48
N GLU A 464 -1.60 -44.80 -3.98
CA GLU A 464 -2.55 -45.93 -3.89
C GLU A 464 -2.91 -46.48 -5.28
N ILE A 465 -3.15 -45.61 -6.25
CA ILE A 465 -3.53 -45.99 -7.62
C ILE A 465 -2.33 -46.60 -8.37
N VAL A 466 -1.15 -45.98 -8.22
CA VAL A 466 0.08 -46.52 -8.84
C VAL A 466 0.43 -47.90 -8.26
N LEU A 467 0.29 -48.09 -6.93
CA LEU A 467 0.52 -49.37 -6.27
C LEU A 467 -0.42 -50.47 -6.79
N GLU A 468 -1.69 -50.17 -7.10
CA GLU A 468 -2.63 -51.15 -7.68
C GLU A 468 -2.14 -51.69 -9.04
N LYS A 469 -1.41 -50.88 -9.82
CA LYS A 469 -0.86 -51.23 -11.13
C LYS A 469 0.50 -51.95 -11.05
N CYS A 470 1.06 -52.13 -9.83
CA CYS A 470 2.37 -52.69 -9.61
C CYS A 470 2.27 -54.15 -9.08
N THR A 471 3.10 -55.03 -9.66
CA THR A 471 3.30 -56.43 -9.17
C THR A 471 4.68 -56.62 -8.52
N LYS A 472 5.58 -55.64 -8.72
CA LYS A 472 6.95 -55.62 -8.22
C LYS A 472 7.28 -54.30 -7.54
N VAL A 473 8.31 -54.34 -6.68
CA VAL A 473 8.88 -53.17 -6.03
C VAL A 473 10.39 -53.15 -6.26
N SER A 474 10.93 -51.93 -6.51
CA SER A 474 12.37 -51.73 -6.67
C SER A 474 13.01 -51.68 -5.28
N LYS A 475 13.99 -52.56 -5.03
CA LYS A 475 14.87 -52.50 -3.82
C LYS A 475 16.31 -52.40 -4.30
N ASN A 476 16.95 -51.28 -4.05
CA ASN A 476 18.33 -50.93 -4.50
C ASN A 476 18.58 -51.19 -6.00
N GLY A 477 17.63 -50.72 -6.84
CA GLY A 477 17.68 -50.88 -8.30
C GLY A 477 17.26 -52.22 -8.84
N LYS A 478 16.99 -53.21 -7.99
CA LYS A 478 16.55 -54.55 -8.41
C LYS A 478 15.05 -54.76 -8.19
N ALA A 479 14.33 -55.21 -9.19
CA ALA A 479 12.92 -55.52 -9.10
C ALA A 479 12.68 -56.80 -8.29
N SER A 480 11.90 -56.74 -7.24
CA SER A 480 11.44 -57.86 -6.39
C SER A 480 9.91 -57.92 -6.37
N ARG A 481 9.34 -59.09 -6.04
CA ARG A 481 7.87 -59.24 -5.98
C ARG A 481 7.30 -58.35 -4.88
N LEU A 482 6.26 -57.59 -5.19
CA LEU A 482 5.51 -56.75 -4.25
C LEU A 482 4.59 -57.65 -3.40
N THR A 483 4.87 -57.72 -2.10
CA THR A 483 4.03 -58.49 -1.15
C THR A 483 2.94 -57.60 -0.56
N GLU A 484 1.87 -58.21 0.00
CA GLU A 484 0.82 -57.47 0.70
C GLU A 484 1.37 -56.68 1.92
N SER A 485 2.42 -57.19 2.56
CA SER A 485 3.11 -56.51 3.65
C SER A 485 3.86 -55.25 3.15
N ASP A 486 4.53 -55.34 1.98
CA ASP A 486 5.19 -54.18 1.37
C ASP A 486 4.14 -53.13 0.98
N ARG A 487 3.00 -53.52 0.39
CA ARG A 487 1.88 -52.65 0.02
C ARG A 487 1.31 -51.92 1.24
N ALA A 488 1.00 -52.65 2.31
CA ALA A 488 0.49 -52.09 3.55
C ALA A 488 1.51 -51.08 4.19
N LYS A 489 2.81 -51.39 4.14
CA LYS A 489 3.87 -50.51 4.61
C LYS A 489 3.92 -49.20 3.81
N LEU A 490 3.93 -49.31 2.48
CA LEU A 490 3.97 -48.13 1.58
C LEU A 490 2.73 -47.24 1.75
N LEU A 491 1.55 -47.80 1.93
CA LEU A 491 0.32 -47.01 2.20
C LEU A 491 0.38 -46.32 3.56
N LYS A 492 0.92 -46.95 4.62
CA LYS A 492 1.15 -46.28 5.92
C LYS A 492 2.15 -45.13 5.81
N VAL A 493 3.21 -45.28 5.00
CA VAL A 493 4.17 -44.21 4.74
C VAL A 493 3.49 -43.07 3.99
N ASN A 494 2.71 -43.36 2.96
CA ASN A 494 1.92 -42.36 2.25
C ASN A 494 1.02 -41.55 3.20
N GLU A 495 0.32 -42.26 4.10
CA GLU A 495 -0.52 -41.59 5.11
C GLU A 495 0.29 -40.74 6.09
N ALA A 496 1.45 -41.24 6.55
CA ALA A 496 2.33 -40.51 7.45
C ALA A 496 2.90 -39.24 6.79
N MET A 497 3.25 -39.27 5.51
CA MET A 497 3.70 -38.12 4.73
C MET A 497 2.53 -37.13 4.49
N ALA A 498 1.34 -37.62 4.19
CA ALA A 498 0.13 -36.81 4.03
C ALA A 498 -0.25 -36.06 5.33
N ARG A 499 -0.08 -36.71 6.51
CA ARG A 499 -0.27 -36.03 7.81
C ARG A 499 0.72 -34.88 8.06
N GLN A 500 1.86 -34.88 7.35
CA GLN A 500 2.81 -33.74 7.35
C GLN A 500 2.48 -32.70 6.28
N ALA A 501 1.26 -32.72 5.74
CA ALA A 501 0.78 -31.85 4.67
C ALA A 501 1.54 -31.96 3.35
N LEU A 502 2.23 -33.07 3.14
CA LEU A 502 2.89 -33.32 1.86
C LEU A 502 1.86 -33.84 0.83
N ARG A 503 1.88 -33.25 -0.35
CA ARG A 503 1.22 -33.83 -1.52
C ARG A 503 2.11 -34.91 -2.10
N ASN A 504 1.61 -36.16 -2.08
CA ASN A 504 2.40 -37.33 -2.43
C ASN A 504 2.09 -37.80 -3.84
N LEU A 505 3.14 -38.16 -4.59
CA LEU A 505 3.05 -38.84 -5.87
C LEU A 505 3.87 -40.14 -5.82
N GLY A 506 3.28 -41.22 -6.26
CA GLY A 506 3.93 -42.52 -6.49
C GLY A 506 4.50 -42.60 -7.90
N PHE A 507 5.60 -43.32 -8.04
CA PHE A 507 6.30 -43.55 -9.32
C PHE A 507 6.57 -45.03 -9.54
N ALA A 508 6.40 -45.41 -10.81
CA ALA A 508 6.67 -46.78 -11.25
C ALA A 508 7.23 -46.80 -12.67
N TYR A 509 7.91 -47.85 -13.03
CA TYR A 509 8.36 -48.10 -14.40
C TYR A 509 8.06 -49.53 -14.84
N ARG A 510 8.02 -49.75 -16.17
CA ARG A 510 7.87 -51.06 -16.80
C ARG A 510 8.70 -51.12 -18.09
N GLU A 511 9.58 -52.13 -18.22
CA GLU A 511 10.19 -52.43 -19.50
C GLU A 511 9.17 -53.13 -20.37
N LEU A 512 8.97 -52.64 -21.59
CA LEU A 512 7.96 -53.12 -22.50
C LEU A 512 8.58 -54.10 -23.50
N PRO A 513 7.86 -55.19 -23.85
CA PRO A 513 8.28 -56.05 -24.97
C PRO A 513 8.30 -55.26 -26.31
N ASP A 514 9.19 -55.67 -27.23
CA ASP A 514 9.33 -55.03 -28.53
C ASP A 514 8.03 -55.11 -29.39
N THR A 515 7.09 -55.95 -29.02
CA THR A 515 5.80 -56.18 -29.72
C THR A 515 4.77 -55.06 -29.41
N ILE A 516 5.04 -54.15 -28.46
CA ILE A 516 4.10 -53.11 -28.06
C ILE A 516 4.49 -51.82 -28.78
N ASP A 517 3.63 -51.37 -29.70
CA ASP A 517 3.83 -50.14 -30.47
C ASP A 517 2.93 -48.99 -30.05
N ALA A 518 1.80 -49.29 -29.40
CA ALA A 518 0.83 -48.27 -28.98
C ALA A 518 0.90 -48.03 -27.45
N CYS A 519 0.79 -46.79 -27.05
CA CYS A 519 0.67 -46.37 -25.63
C CYS A 519 -0.82 -46.29 -25.28
N ASP A 520 -1.42 -47.41 -24.89
CA ASP A 520 -2.83 -47.53 -24.51
C ASP A 520 -2.98 -48.07 -23.06
N GLU A 521 -4.20 -48.10 -22.50
CA GLU A 521 -4.45 -48.57 -21.14
C GLU A 521 -3.97 -50.02 -20.86
N LYS A 522 -3.76 -50.84 -21.89
CA LYS A 522 -3.29 -52.22 -21.75
C LYS A 522 -1.88 -52.33 -21.22
N ILE A 523 -1.06 -51.28 -21.41
CA ILE A 523 0.31 -51.22 -20.87
C ILE A 523 0.35 -50.91 -19.37
N GLU A 524 -0.73 -50.44 -18.82
CA GLU A 524 -0.80 -49.97 -17.42
C GLU A 524 -1.01 -51.07 -16.39
N ASN A 525 -0.30 -52.18 -16.54
CA ASN A 525 -0.25 -53.30 -15.59
C ASN A 525 1.17 -53.80 -15.46
N ASP A 526 1.47 -54.58 -14.42
CA ASP A 526 2.76 -55.23 -14.15
C ASP A 526 3.96 -54.29 -14.03
N PHE A 527 3.71 -53.13 -13.42
CA PHE A 527 4.74 -52.14 -13.15
C PHE A 527 5.62 -52.49 -11.94
N VAL A 528 6.82 -51.91 -11.91
CA VAL A 528 7.76 -51.94 -10.77
C VAL A 528 7.61 -50.66 -10.00
N PHE A 529 7.08 -50.70 -8.80
CA PHE A 529 6.98 -49.50 -7.93
C PHE A 529 8.37 -49.04 -7.50
N VAL A 530 8.69 -47.74 -7.63
CA VAL A 530 10.00 -47.21 -7.29
C VAL A 530 9.99 -46.50 -5.95
N GLY A 531 9.04 -45.57 -5.74
CA GLY A 531 9.00 -44.77 -4.51
C GLY A 531 7.92 -43.75 -4.52
N ILE A 532 7.90 -42.93 -3.45
CA ILE A 532 6.97 -41.81 -3.23
C ILE A 532 7.76 -40.54 -3.10
N MET A 533 7.33 -39.48 -3.79
CA MET A 533 7.84 -38.12 -3.61
C MET A 533 6.75 -37.25 -2.97
N GLY A 534 7.10 -36.62 -1.85
CA GLY A 534 6.23 -35.73 -1.12
C GLY A 534 6.69 -34.25 -1.28
N MET A 535 5.76 -33.40 -1.64
CA MET A 535 6.01 -32.00 -1.91
C MET A 535 5.03 -31.10 -1.17
N ILE A 536 5.46 -29.87 -0.90
CA ILE A 536 4.64 -28.85 -0.23
C ILE A 536 5.00 -27.48 -0.82
N ASP A 537 4.06 -26.56 -0.77
CA ASP A 537 4.35 -25.13 -0.93
C ASP A 537 4.86 -24.60 0.41
N PRO A 538 6.16 -24.29 0.54
CA PRO A 538 6.76 -24.01 1.83
C PRO A 538 6.36 -22.62 2.34
N PRO A 539 6.16 -22.46 3.66
CA PRO A 539 5.95 -21.15 4.26
C PRO A 539 7.18 -20.26 4.07
N ARG A 540 6.95 -18.94 3.93
CA ARG A 540 8.01 -17.94 3.91
C ARG A 540 8.54 -17.74 5.33
N GLU A 541 9.86 -17.74 5.52
CA GLU A 541 10.50 -17.63 6.85
C GLU A 541 10.15 -16.30 7.54
N GLU A 542 10.15 -15.20 6.78
CA GLU A 542 9.85 -13.85 7.27
C GLU A 542 8.40 -13.66 7.75
N VAL A 543 7.48 -14.51 7.33
CA VAL A 543 6.07 -14.45 7.75
C VAL A 543 5.92 -14.84 9.23
N LYS A 544 6.78 -15.71 9.74
CA LYS A 544 6.78 -16.08 11.16
C LYS A 544 7.05 -14.89 12.07
N ASP A 545 8.05 -14.07 11.74
CA ASP A 545 8.39 -12.85 12.48
C ASP A 545 7.32 -11.77 12.30
N ALA A 546 6.71 -11.70 11.12
CA ALA A 546 5.60 -10.80 10.84
C ALA A 546 4.37 -11.14 11.69
N ILE A 547 3.99 -12.41 11.81
CA ILE A 547 2.88 -12.86 12.68
C ILE A 547 3.18 -12.55 14.16
N TYR A 548 4.40 -12.77 14.61
CA TYR A 548 4.81 -12.40 15.97
C TYR A 548 4.66 -10.90 16.22
N THR A 549 5.08 -10.08 15.24
CA THR A 549 4.92 -8.62 15.29
C THR A 549 3.44 -8.21 15.30
N CYS A 550 2.58 -8.84 14.51
CA CYS A 550 1.13 -8.63 14.54
C CYS A 550 0.53 -8.90 15.93
N ARG A 551 0.90 -10.03 16.56
CA ARG A 551 0.42 -10.35 17.91
C ARG A 551 0.82 -9.28 18.94
N LYS A 552 2.07 -8.81 18.91
CA LYS A 552 2.52 -7.70 19.76
C LYS A 552 1.75 -6.42 19.51
N ALA A 553 1.45 -6.15 18.23
CA ALA A 553 0.72 -4.98 17.79
C ALA A 553 -0.81 -5.08 18.00
N GLY A 554 -1.32 -6.18 18.57
CA GLY A 554 -2.74 -6.42 18.77
C GLY A 554 -3.52 -6.63 17.48
N ILE A 555 -2.84 -7.09 16.40
CA ILE A 555 -3.45 -7.40 15.11
C ILE A 555 -3.67 -8.91 15.03
N SER A 556 -4.91 -9.34 14.84
CA SER A 556 -5.27 -10.73 14.63
C SER A 556 -4.93 -11.14 13.20
N VAL A 557 -4.24 -12.28 13.05
CA VAL A 557 -3.95 -12.85 11.73
C VAL A 557 -4.81 -14.08 11.54
N VAL A 558 -5.54 -14.14 10.44
CA VAL A 558 -6.48 -15.21 10.07
C VAL A 558 -6.06 -15.77 8.73
N MET A 559 -5.86 -17.09 8.66
CA MET A 559 -5.59 -17.80 7.42
C MET A 559 -6.90 -18.21 6.76
N VAL A 560 -7.07 -17.84 5.49
CA VAL A 560 -8.29 -18.15 4.71
C VAL A 560 -7.83 -18.84 3.41
N THR A 561 -8.15 -20.13 3.21
CA THR A 561 -7.61 -20.90 2.08
C THR A 561 -8.60 -21.90 1.50
N GLY A 562 -8.50 -22.14 0.19
CA GLY A 562 -9.17 -23.25 -0.50
C GLY A 562 -8.58 -24.64 -0.21
N ASP A 563 -7.42 -24.69 0.45
CA ASP A 563 -6.70 -25.94 0.73
C ASP A 563 -7.42 -26.83 1.75
N HIS A 564 -7.00 -28.10 1.76
CA HIS A 564 -7.47 -29.06 2.74
C HIS A 564 -7.06 -28.67 4.17
N ARG A 565 -7.95 -28.98 5.16
CA ARG A 565 -7.74 -28.69 6.59
C ARG A 565 -6.35 -29.07 7.10
N LEU A 566 -5.87 -30.27 6.79
CA LEU A 566 -4.57 -30.77 7.25
C LEU A 566 -3.40 -29.93 6.71
N THR A 567 -3.46 -29.51 5.45
CA THR A 567 -2.43 -28.67 4.83
C THR A 567 -2.40 -27.28 5.47
N ALA A 568 -3.58 -26.68 5.69
CA ALA A 568 -3.70 -25.37 6.33
C ALA A 568 -3.15 -25.38 7.76
N VAL A 569 -3.50 -26.42 8.54
CA VAL A 569 -3.02 -26.61 9.92
C VAL A 569 -1.51 -26.79 9.97
N ALA A 570 -0.92 -27.60 9.09
CA ALA A 570 0.54 -27.80 9.09
C ALA A 570 1.32 -26.53 8.76
N VAL A 571 0.86 -25.74 7.78
CA VAL A 571 1.47 -24.45 7.45
C VAL A 571 1.29 -23.47 8.61
N ALA A 572 0.11 -23.42 9.23
CA ALA A 572 -0.16 -22.54 10.38
C ALA A 572 0.72 -22.87 11.60
N LYS A 573 0.95 -24.15 11.88
CA LYS A 573 1.90 -24.59 12.93
C LYS A 573 3.33 -24.18 12.59
N ALA A 574 3.78 -24.38 11.36
CA ALA A 574 5.12 -23.97 10.92
C ALA A 574 5.34 -22.46 11.04
N LEU A 575 4.28 -21.66 10.85
CA LEU A 575 4.29 -20.18 11.00
C LEU A 575 4.03 -19.71 12.43
N ASN A 576 3.87 -20.60 13.40
CA ASN A 576 3.44 -20.27 14.78
C ASN A 576 2.11 -19.50 14.84
N LEU A 577 1.26 -19.62 13.83
CA LEU A 577 -0.08 -19.06 13.83
C LEU A 577 -1.01 -19.88 14.74
N LEU A 578 -0.81 -21.21 14.79
CA LEU A 578 -1.51 -22.18 15.62
C LEU A 578 -0.54 -22.88 16.56
N GLY A 579 -0.92 -23.08 17.83
CA GLY A 579 -0.17 -23.89 18.78
C GLY A 579 -0.32 -25.39 18.53
N GLU A 580 0.53 -26.24 19.13
CA GLU A 580 0.56 -27.69 18.87
C GLU A 580 -0.75 -28.41 19.28
N ASP A 581 -1.41 -27.98 20.37
CA ASP A 581 -2.58 -28.62 20.97
C ASP A 581 -3.93 -27.89 20.69
N GLU A 582 -3.90 -26.78 19.91
CA GLU A 582 -5.05 -25.87 19.76
C GLU A 582 -5.96 -26.18 18.53
N GLU A 583 -5.89 -27.33 17.97
CA GLU A 583 -6.38 -27.64 16.61
C GLU A 583 -7.90 -27.60 16.43
N LEU A 584 -8.68 -28.05 17.40
CA LEU A 584 -10.10 -28.37 17.19
C LEU A 584 -11.05 -27.14 17.24
N GLU A 585 -10.77 -26.15 18.06
CA GLU A 585 -11.66 -25.00 18.26
C GLU A 585 -11.33 -23.79 17.37
N LYS A 586 -10.11 -23.73 16.80
CA LYS A 586 -9.60 -22.59 16.03
C LYS A 586 -9.61 -22.80 14.52
N VAL A 587 -10.02 -23.96 14.04
CA VAL A 587 -10.05 -24.33 12.61
C VAL A 587 -11.46 -24.65 12.17
N LEU A 588 -11.98 -23.89 11.19
CA LEU A 588 -13.29 -24.11 10.60
C LEU A 588 -13.16 -24.48 9.11
N THR A 589 -13.94 -25.47 8.66
CA THR A 589 -14.02 -25.82 7.24
C THR A 589 -15.18 -25.09 6.56
N GLY A 590 -15.15 -24.97 5.22
CA GLY A 590 -16.25 -24.40 4.45
C GLY A 590 -17.59 -25.11 4.71
N GLU A 591 -17.60 -26.43 4.82
CA GLU A 591 -18.80 -27.24 5.13
C GLU A 591 -19.38 -26.95 6.53
N GLU A 592 -18.48 -26.71 7.52
CA GLU A 592 -18.90 -26.30 8.87
C GLU A 592 -19.42 -24.85 8.87
N LEU A 593 -18.80 -23.98 8.08
CA LEU A 593 -19.20 -22.57 7.93
C LEU A 593 -20.56 -22.42 7.24
N GLU A 594 -20.90 -23.28 6.26
CA GLU A 594 -22.22 -23.30 5.62
C GLU A 594 -23.37 -23.58 6.59
N LYS A 595 -23.11 -24.36 7.63
CA LYS A 595 -24.13 -24.74 8.65
C LYS A 595 -24.41 -23.60 9.63
N LEU A 596 -23.56 -22.56 9.68
CA LEU A 596 -23.70 -21.41 10.56
C LEU A 596 -24.45 -20.28 9.85
N ASN A 597 -25.37 -19.64 10.55
CA ASN A 597 -25.91 -18.36 10.09
C ASN A 597 -24.92 -17.22 10.41
N ASP A 598 -25.20 -16.00 9.89
CA ASP A 598 -24.28 -14.85 10.04
C ASP A 598 -24.11 -14.42 11.49
N GLU A 599 -25.11 -14.55 12.35
CA GLU A 599 -25.05 -14.22 13.78
C GLU A 599 -24.18 -15.23 14.54
N GLN A 600 -24.35 -16.52 14.26
CA GLN A 600 -23.53 -17.59 14.83
C GLN A 600 -22.06 -17.42 14.44
N LEU A 601 -21.80 -17.14 13.15
CA LEU A 601 -20.47 -16.89 12.65
C LEU A 601 -19.83 -15.67 13.35
N ALA A 602 -20.56 -14.57 13.49
CA ALA A 602 -20.09 -13.40 14.22
C ALA A 602 -19.81 -13.72 15.71
N GLY A 603 -20.53 -14.67 16.31
CA GLY A 603 -20.31 -15.12 17.68
C GLY A 603 -18.97 -15.85 17.90
N ILE A 604 -18.43 -16.52 16.90
CA ILE A 604 -17.22 -17.33 16.99
C ILE A 604 -16.02 -16.78 16.20
N VAL A 605 -16.22 -15.78 15.33
CA VAL A 605 -15.21 -15.30 14.37
C VAL A 605 -13.89 -14.93 15.03
N GLU A 606 -13.91 -14.35 16.24
CA GLU A 606 -12.71 -13.95 17.00
C GLU A 606 -11.90 -15.15 17.56
N LYS A 607 -12.49 -16.32 17.62
CA LYS A 607 -11.83 -17.55 18.09
C LYS A 607 -11.19 -18.34 16.96
N VAL A 608 -11.72 -18.22 15.75
CA VAL A 608 -11.27 -18.99 14.58
C VAL A 608 -10.07 -18.30 13.95
N VAL A 609 -9.00 -19.04 13.77
CA VAL A 609 -7.72 -18.56 13.20
C VAL A 609 -7.51 -19.09 11.78
N ILE A 610 -8.14 -20.22 11.43
CA ILE A 610 -7.98 -20.87 10.13
C ILE A 610 -9.34 -21.21 9.54
N TYR A 611 -9.57 -20.79 8.31
CA TYR A 611 -10.70 -21.20 7.47
C TYR A 611 -10.17 -21.99 6.28
N ALA A 612 -10.49 -23.30 6.21
CA ALA A 612 -10.00 -24.23 5.19
C ALA A 612 -11.13 -24.66 4.24
N ARG A 613 -10.81 -24.96 2.97
CA ARG A 613 -11.78 -25.31 1.92
C ARG A 613 -12.90 -24.30 1.76
N VAL A 614 -12.57 -23.01 1.77
CA VAL A 614 -13.55 -21.93 1.66
C VAL A 614 -13.80 -21.54 0.21
N SER A 615 -15.06 -21.23 -0.09
CA SER A 615 -15.50 -20.63 -1.35
C SER A 615 -15.33 -19.10 -1.33
N PRO A 616 -15.44 -18.42 -2.48
CA PRO A 616 -15.47 -16.95 -2.54
C PRO A 616 -16.56 -16.32 -1.65
N GLU A 617 -17.74 -16.92 -1.61
CA GLU A 617 -18.85 -16.46 -0.77
C GLU A 617 -18.52 -16.58 0.72
N HIS A 618 -17.82 -17.64 1.11
CA HIS A 618 -17.33 -17.80 2.49
C HIS A 618 -16.34 -16.70 2.87
N LYS A 619 -15.42 -16.30 1.95
CA LYS A 619 -14.48 -15.20 2.18
C LYS A 619 -15.23 -13.90 2.49
N MET A 620 -16.29 -13.58 1.74
CA MET A 620 -17.13 -12.40 2.00
C MET A 620 -17.84 -12.47 3.36
N ARG A 621 -18.41 -13.63 3.72
CA ARG A 621 -19.09 -13.82 5.03
C ARG A 621 -18.12 -13.66 6.20
N ILE A 622 -16.89 -14.15 6.09
CA ILE A 622 -15.84 -13.98 7.11
C ILE A 622 -15.51 -12.50 7.31
N VAL A 623 -15.26 -11.77 6.20
CA VAL A 623 -14.98 -10.32 6.25
C VAL A 623 -16.15 -9.57 6.91
N LYS A 624 -17.39 -9.87 6.49
CA LYS A 624 -18.61 -9.25 7.06
C LYS A 624 -18.75 -9.52 8.55
N ALA A 625 -18.45 -10.74 9.01
CA ALA A 625 -18.54 -11.13 10.41
C ALA A 625 -17.53 -10.35 11.28
N TRP A 626 -16.29 -10.20 10.83
CA TRP A 626 -15.28 -9.39 11.51
C TRP A 626 -15.64 -7.90 11.57
N LYS A 627 -16.13 -7.33 10.46
CA LYS A 627 -16.62 -5.94 10.42
C LYS A 627 -17.82 -5.71 11.33
N ALA A 628 -18.73 -6.67 11.44
CA ALA A 628 -19.89 -6.60 12.35
C ALA A 628 -19.46 -6.55 13.84
N LYS A 629 -18.26 -7.04 14.18
CA LYS A 629 -17.65 -6.90 15.51
C LYS A 629 -16.92 -5.57 15.74
N GLY A 630 -16.90 -4.68 14.76
CA GLY A 630 -16.21 -3.39 14.83
C GLY A 630 -14.72 -3.44 14.50
N HIS A 631 -14.25 -4.55 13.94
CA HIS A 631 -12.85 -4.67 13.50
C HIS A 631 -12.62 -4.01 12.14
N VAL A 632 -11.42 -3.46 11.97
CA VAL A 632 -10.90 -2.99 10.68
C VAL A 632 -10.17 -4.14 10.01
N VAL A 633 -10.70 -4.59 8.88
CA VAL A 633 -10.28 -5.82 8.20
C VAL A 633 -9.47 -5.52 6.95
N ALA A 634 -8.23 -6.03 6.91
CA ALA A 634 -7.47 -6.16 5.67
C ALA A 634 -7.68 -7.58 5.10
N MET A 635 -7.98 -7.69 3.81
CA MET A 635 -8.17 -8.98 3.13
C MET A 635 -7.19 -9.10 1.98
N THR A 636 -6.48 -10.25 1.87
CA THR A 636 -5.60 -10.52 0.73
C THR A 636 -6.24 -11.48 -0.27
N GLY A 637 -5.85 -11.36 -1.54
CA GLY A 637 -6.26 -12.28 -2.59
C GLY A 637 -5.47 -12.07 -3.89
N ASP A 638 -5.42 -13.10 -4.75
CA ASP A 638 -4.73 -13.08 -6.04
C ASP A 638 -5.62 -13.47 -7.21
N GLY A 639 -6.71 -14.22 -6.97
CA GLY A 639 -7.64 -14.72 -7.98
C GLY A 639 -8.87 -13.85 -8.20
N VAL A 640 -9.48 -13.96 -9.37
CA VAL A 640 -10.75 -13.28 -9.72
C VAL A 640 -11.82 -13.50 -8.66
N ASN A 641 -11.83 -14.70 -8.07
CA ASN A 641 -12.78 -15.11 -7.03
C ASN A 641 -12.63 -14.33 -5.72
N ASP A 642 -11.50 -13.66 -5.51
CA ASP A 642 -11.21 -12.89 -4.29
C ASP A 642 -11.67 -11.43 -4.40
N ALA A 643 -11.84 -10.92 -5.61
CA ALA A 643 -12.18 -9.53 -5.86
C ALA A 643 -13.39 -9.01 -5.07
N PRO A 644 -14.50 -9.77 -4.91
CA PRO A 644 -15.63 -9.32 -4.09
C PRO A 644 -15.27 -9.18 -2.61
N ALA A 645 -14.47 -10.10 -2.05
CA ALA A 645 -14.04 -10.04 -0.67
C ALA A 645 -13.04 -8.90 -0.42
N LEU A 646 -12.12 -8.65 -1.38
CA LEU A 646 -11.19 -7.52 -1.35
C LEU A 646 -11.95 -6.18 -1.31
N LYS A 647 -12.96 -6.02 -2.18
CA LYS A 647 -13.78 -4.81 -2.24
C LYS A 647 -14.66 -4.59 -0.99
N MET A 648 -15.06 -5.68 -0.32
CA MET A 648 -15.87 -5.62 0.90
C MET A 648 -15.05 -5.30 2.15
N ALA A 649 -13.77 -5.64 2.17
CA ALA A 649 -12.85 -5.34 3.26
C ALA A 649 -12.67 -3.82 3.44
N ASP A 650 -12.16 -3.40 4.59
CA ASP A 650 -11.78 -2.00 4.79
C ASP A 650 -10.50 -1.68 4.02
N ILE A 651 -9.67 -2.71 3.78
CA ILE A 651 -8.49 -2.65 2.92
C ILE A 651 -8.41 -3.94 2.11
N GLY A 652 -8.61 -3.84 0.81
CA GLY A 652 -8.32 -4.90 -0.15
C GLY A 652 -6.84 -4.89 -0.51
N VAL A 653 -6.19 -6.05 -0.44
CA VAL A 653 -4.76 -6.22 -0.72
C VAL A 653 -4.58 -7.25 -1.82
N SER A 654 -4.09 -6.86 -2.98
CA SER A 654 -3.80 -7.79 -4.08
C SER A 654 -2.31 -8.10 -4.19
N MET A 655 -2.03 -9.25 -4.81
CA MET A 655 -0.67 -9.63 -5.17
C MET A 655 -0.23 -8.90 -6.44
N GLY A 656 1.03 -8.50 -6.51
CA GLY A 656 1.59 -7.76 -7.65
C GLY A 656 2.11 -8.66 -8.77
N LEU A 657 2.73 -9.80 -8.40
CA LEU A 657 3.29 -10.78 -9.33
C LEU A 657 2.23 -11.78 -9.79
N THR A 658 1.56 -12.45 -8.84
CA THR A 658 0.57 -13.50 -9.11
C THR A 658 -0.85 -12.98 -9.27
N GLY A 659 -1.16 -11.79 -8.74
CA GLY A 659 -2.51 -11.22 -8.76
C GLY A 659 -2.99 -10.88 -10.16
N THR A 660 -4.26 -11.22 -10.44
CA THR A 660 -4.94 -10.86 -11.69
C THR A 660 -5.21 -9.35 -11.74
N GLU A 661 -5.36 -8.78 -12.93
CA GLU A 661 -5.67 -7.35 -13.08
C GLU A 661 -7.00 -6.99 -12.38
N VAL A 662 -7.95 -7.92 -12.34
CA VAL A 662 -9.23 -7.75 -11.61
C VAL A 662 -9.03 -7.58 -10.11
N THR A 663 -8.20 -8.42 -9.49
CA THR A 663 -7.89 -8.28 -8.06
C THR A 663 -7.09 -7.03 -7.78
N LYS A 664 -6.15 -6.69 -8.64
CA LYS A 664 -5.40 -5.43 -8.54
C LYS A 664 -6.36 -4.24 -8.62
N GLU A 665 -7.33 -4.24 -9.51
CA GLU A 665 -8.31 -3.14 -9.63
C GLU A 665 -9.24 -3.05 -8.44
N ALA A 666 -9.74 -4.18 -7.93
CA ALA A 666 -10.63 -4.25 -6.78
C ALA A 666 -9.96 -3.88 -5.46
N SER A 667 -8.62 -3.91 -5.40
CA SER A 667 -7.85 -3.67 -4.18
C SER A 667 -7.49 -2.20 -3.98
N ASP A 668 -7.28 -1.83 -2.70
CA ASP A 668 -6.77 -0.52 -2.28
C ASP A 668 -5.23 -0.49 -2.27
N MET A 669 -4.61 -1.67 -2.19
CA MET A 669 -3.17 -1.84 -2.02
C MET A 669 -2.65 -3.04 -2.83
N VAL A 670 -1.45 -2.93 -3.40
CA VAL A 670 -0.78 -3.98 -4.18
C VAL A 670 0.57 -4.31 -3.55
N LEU A 671 0.83 -5.59 -3.29
CA LEU A 671 2.12 -6.08 -2.79
C LEU A 671 3.03 -6.44 -3.98
N VAL A 672 4.09 -5.69 -4.18
CA VAL A 672 5.02 -5.89 -5.32
C VAL A 672 5.76 -7.23 -5.23
N ASP A 673 5.96 -7.76 -4.03
CA ASP A 673 6.71 -8.99 -3.72
C ASP A 673 5.83 -10.18 -3.31
N ASP A 674 4.51 -10.02 -3.37
CA ASP A 674 3.50 -11.01 -2.95
C ASP A 674 3.74 -11.54 -1.51
N ASN A 675 4.26 -10.71 -0.61
CA ASN A 675 4.72 -11.15 0.70
C ASN A 675 3.88 -10.58 1.84
N PHE A 676 3.31 -11.45 2.67
CA PHE A 676 2.55 -11.06 3.87
C PHE A 676 3.34 -10.10 4.79
N ALA A 677 4.65 -10.29 4.93
CA ALA A 677 5.47 -9.43 5.79
C ALA A 677 5.47 -7.96 5.34
N SER A 678 5.25 -7.69 4.06
CA SER A 678 5.15 -6.33 3.52
C SER A 678 3.86 -5.63 3.97
N ILE A 679 2.75 -6.36 4.21
CA ILE A 679 1.53 -5.81 4.82
C ILE A 679 1.82 -5.28 6.23
N VAL A 680 2.57 -6.04 7.02
CA VAL A 680 2.89 -5.68 8.42
C VAL A 680 3.80 -4.45 8.47
N LYS A 681 4.76 -4.35 7.54
CA LYS A 681 5.60 -3.15 7.38
C LYS A 681 4.76 -1.94 6.98
N ALA A 682 3.84 -2.11 6.04
CA ALA A 682 2.94 -1.04 5.60
C ALA A 682 1.98 -0.60 6.72
N ALA A 683 1.46 -1.53 7.54
CA ALA A 683 0.65 -1.20 8.72
C ALA A 683 1.45 -0.38 9.74
N ARG A 684 2.74 -0.66 9.92
CA ARG A 684 3.66 0.15 10.73
C ARG A 684 3.77 1.56 10.17
N GLU A 685 4.05 1.71 8.87
CA GLU A 685 4.13 3.03 8.21
C GLU A 685 2.82 3.81 8.36
N GLY A 686 1.65 3.17 8.19
CA GLY A 686 0.35 3.80 8.40
C GLY A 686 0.16 4.34 9.82
N ARG A 687 0.61 3.60 10.85
CA ARG A 687 0.61 4.06 12.25
C ARG A 687 1.56 5.23 12.47
N GLU A 688 2.76 5.20 11.86
CA GLU A 688 3.75 6.28 11.95
C GLU A 688 3.22 7.57 11.31
N ILE A 689 2.59 7.48 10.15
CA ILE A 689 2.00 8.63 9.45
C ILE A 689 0.91 9.28 10.31
N TYR A 690 0.00 8.49 10.86
CA TYR A 690 -1.06 9.02 11.72
C TYR A 690 -0.49 9.69 12.99
N ASP A 691 0.47 9.05 13.65
CA ASP A 691 1.14 9.65 14.83
C ASP A 691 1.83 10.97 14.45
N ASN A 692 2.46 11.05 13.29
CA ASN A 692 3.09 12.28 12.80
C ASN A 692 2.08 13.38 12.50
N ILE A 693 0.95 13.05 11.88
CA ILE A 693 -0.17 13.98 11.69
C ILE A 693 -0.64 14.51 13.05
N LYS A 694 -0.81 13.65 14.03
CA LYS A 694 -1.20 14.04 15.38
C LYS A 694 -0.18 14.95 16.07
N LYS A 695 1.14 14.69 15.86
CA LYS A 695 2.23 15.50 16.42
C LYS A 695 2.19 16.92 15.88
N TYR A 696 2.20 17.10 14.56
CA TYR A 696 2.23 18.44 13.99
C TYR A 696 0.92 19.20 14.21
N LEU A 697 -0.26 18.54 14.14
CA LEU A 697 -1.53 19.16 14.50
C LEU A 697 -1.51 19.71 15.94
N THR A 698 -1.00 18.90 16.86
CA THR A 698 -0.90 19.32 18.26
C THR A 698 0.08 20.49 18.42
N TYR A 699 1.17 20.50 17.65
CA TYR A 699 2.17 21.56 17.62
C TYR A 699 1.56 22.87 17.15
N LEU A 700 0.98 22.89 15.94
CA LEU A 700 0.35 24.07 15.35
C LEU A 700 -0.76 24.65 16.25
N MET A 701 -1.65 23.78 16.74
CA MET A 701 -2.73 24.24 17.61
C MET A 701 -2.23 24.90 18.90
N ARG A 702 -1.11 24.44 19.46
CA ARG A 702 -0.52 25.08 20.65
C ARG A 702 -0.02 26.48 20.35
N CYS A 703 0.66 26.65 19.22
CA CYS A 703 1.20 27.95 18.78
C CYS A 703 0.05 28.94 18.53
N ASN A 704 -0.93 28.58 17.72
CA ASN A 704 -2.04 29.47 17.38
C ASN A 704 -2.91 29.85 18.62
N ILE A 705 -3.18 28.88 19.52
CA ILE A 705 -3.90 29.19 20.76
C ILE A 705 -3.09 30.16 21.63
N MET A 706 -1.78 30.01 21.72
CA MET A 706 -0.89 30.89 22.47
C MET A 706 -0.89 32.30 21.87
N GLU A 707 -0.75 32.44 20.55
CA GLU A 707 -0.77 33.72 19.85
C GLU A 707 -2.09 34.47 20.09
N ILE A 708 -3.24 33.79 19.93
CA ILE A 708 -4.56 34.36 20.20
C ILE A 708 -4.66 34.82 21.66
N MET A 709 -4.19 33.99 22.61
CA MET A 709 -4.24 34.32 24.03
C MET A 709 -3.36 35.53 24.38
N VAL A 710 -2.14 35.62 23.80
CA VAL A 710 -1.23 36.75 24.00
C VAL A 710 -1.90 38.04 23.53
N MET A 711 -2.42 38.01 22.30
CA MET A 711 -3.06 39.21 21.70
C MET A 711 -4.33 39.62 22.46
N PHE A 712 -5.20 38.66 22.81
CA PHE A 712 -6.43 38.93 23.54
C PHE A 712 -6.16 39.50 24.92
N ILE A 713 -5.26 38.87 25.70
CA ILE A 713 -4.97 39.34 27.08
C ILE A 713 -4.25 40.67 27.04
N ALA A 714 -3.37 40.96 26.08
CA ALA A 714 -2.72 42.26 25.94
C ALA A 714 -3.75 43.39 25.73
N VAL A 715 -4.71 43.18 24.81
CA VAL A 715 -5.76 44.18 24.53
C VAL A 715 -6.58 44.51 25.79
N VAL A 716 -6.93 43.50 26.57
CA VAL A 716 -7.76 43.68 27.76
C VAL A 716 -6.94 44.25 28.93
N SER A 717 -5.68 43.82 29.13
CA SER A 717 -4.93 44.16 30.36
C SER A 717 -4.12 45.45 30.26
N VAL A 718 -3.58 45.80 29.09
CA VAL A 718 -2.72 47.00 28.90
C VAL A 718 -3.40 48.29 29.39
N PRO A 719 -4.68 48.61 29.03
CA PRO A 719 -5.34 49.83 29.53
C PRO A 719 -5.42 49.94 31.04
N TYR A 720 -5.66 48.80 31.71
CA TYR A 720 -5.71 48.74 33.18
C TYR A 720 -4.34 48.91 33.82
N LEU A 721 -3.32 48.22 33.26
CA LEU A 721 -1.96 48.31 33.77
C LEU A 721 -1.36 49.71 33.55
N ALA A 722 -1.60 50.34 32.39
CA ALA A 722 -1.19 51.70 32.14
C ALA A 722 -1.81 52.71 33.13
N ARG A 723 -3.10 52.56 33.42
CA ARG A 723 -3.78 53.42 34.44
C ARG A 723 -3.17 53.30 35.83
N ILE A 724 -2.73 52.07 36.19
CA ILE A 724 -2.20 51.79 37.54
C ILE A 724 -0.75 52.25 37.66
N TYR A 725 0.10 51.89 36.68
CA TYR A 725 1.55 52.09 36.78
C TYR A 725 2.07 53.40 36.14
N SER A 726 1.33 53.98 35.20
CA SER A 726 1.73 55.17 34.45
C SER A 726 0.50 56.03 34.09
N PRO A 727 -0.16 56.66 35.06
CA PRO A 727 -1.41 57.40 34.82
C PRO A 727 -1.26 58.63 33.89
N GLY A 728 -0.03 59.00 33.53
CA GLY A 728 0.28 60.10 32.62
C GLY A 728 0.52 59.65 31.14
N SER A 729 0.39 58.37 30.83
CA SER A 729 0.55 57.85 29.45
C SER A 729 -0.53 58.41 28.51
N THR A 730 -0.14 58.75 27.27
CA THR A 730 -1.11 59.24 26.30
C THR A 730 -2.02 58.14 25.82
N ALA A 731 -3.24 58.42 25.43
CA ALA A 731 -4.19 57.47 24.94
C ALA A 731 -3.67 56.73 23.67
N GLU A 732 -2.91 57.43 22.85
CA GLU A 732 -2.26 56.91 21.66
C GLU A 732 -1.19 55.86 22.00
N LEU A 733 -0.30 56.11 22.96
CA LEU A 733 0.71 55.15 23.43
C LEU A 733 0.07 53.91 24.04
N VAL A 734 -0.94 54.09 24.89
CA VAL A 734 -1.70 52.98 25.45
C VAL A 734 -2.42 52.16 24.37
N GLY A 735 -3.00 52.84 23.36
CA GLY A 735 -3.61 52.23 22.20
C GLY A 735 -2.63 51.36 21.41
N ASN A 736 -1.46 51.88 21.09
CA ASN A 736 -0.41 51.17 20.37
C ASN A 736 0.16 49.97 21.17
N ALA A 737 0.27 50.09 22.49
CA ALA A 737 0.74 49.04 23.38
C ALA A 737 -0.28 47.89 23.51
N THR A 738 -1.57 48.06 23.22
CA THR A 738 -2.53 46.96 23.19
C THR A 738 -2.32 46.00 22.00
N ILE A 739 -1.72 46.49 20.94
CA ILE A 739 -1.30 45.70 19.78
C ILE A 739 0.09 45.12 20.10
N ALA A 740 0.10 43.97 20.82
CA ALA A 740 1.35 43.39 21.31
C ALA A 740 2.30 42.99 20.14
N LEU A 741 1.72 42.45 19.04
CA LEU A 741 2.44 42.19 17.78
C LEU A 741 1.68 42.82 16.60
N THR A 742 2.39 43.33 15.62
CA THR A 742 1.81 43.82 14.37
C THR A 742 1.40 42.65 13.44
N ALA A 743 0.57 42.92 12.43
CA ALA A 743 0.18 41.93 11.43
C ALA A 743 1.41 41.29 10.75
N ALA A 744 2.39 42.13 10.37
CA ALA A 744 3.62 41.68 9.76
C ALA A 744 4.44 40.76 10.66
N GLN A 745 4.49 41.02 11.97
CA GLN A 745 5.19 40.18 12.93
C GLN A 745 4.48 38.83 13.14
N LEU A 746 3.15 38.80 13.25
CA LEU A 746 2.37 37.58 13.38
C LEU A 746 2.50 36.67 12.12
N LEU A 747 2.35 37.25 10.94
CA LEU A 747 2.55 36.50 9.69
C LEU A 747 3.99 35.97 9.56
N TRP A 748 4.97 36.74 10.05
CA TRP A 748 6.37 36.30 10.08
C TRP A 748 6.56 35.08 11.01
N VAL A 749 5.94 35.09 12.18
CA VAL A 749 5.95 33.93 13.10
C VAL A 749 5.38 32.73 12.39
N ASN A 750 4.16 32.81 11.85
CA ASN A 750 3.51 31.70 11.17
C ASN A 750 4.34 31.17 9.98
N LEU A 751 4.94 32.04 9.17
CA LEU A 751 5.78 31.64 8.06
C LEU A 751 7.03 30.88 8.52
N THR A 752 7.69 31.35 9.59
CA THR A 752 8.98 30.80 10.05
C THR A 752 8.81 29.58 10.95
N THR A 753 7.77 29.51 11.77
CA THR A 753 7.59 28.43 12.76
C THR A 753 6.60 27.39 12.30
N ASP A 754 5.49 27.76 11.67
CA ASP A 754 4.44 26.81 11.27
C ASP A 754 4.76 26.06 9.98
N GLY A 755 5.46 26.69 9.04
CA GLY A 755 5.77 26.04 7.75
C GLY A 755 6.83 24.93 7.89
N LEU A 756 8.10 25.34 8.00
CA LEU A 756 9.24 24.41 7.92
C LEU A 756 9.29 23.34 9.02
N PRO A 757 9.11 23.68 10.33
CA PRO A 757 9.12 22.67 11.38
C PRO A 757 7.94 21.70 11.31
N ALA A 758 6.73 22.15 10.92
CA ALA A 758 5.57 21.28 10.80
C ALA A 758 5.74 20.23 9.68
N ILE A 759 6.27 20.63 8.50
CA ILE A 759 6.61 19.71 7.41
C ILE A 759 7.62 18.65 7.91
N ALA A 760 8.64 19.08 8.64
CA ALA A 760 9.66 18.19 9.18
C ALA A 760 9.10 17.21 10.23
N LEU A 761 8.09 17.60 11.00
CA LEU A 761 7.35 16.73 11.91
C LEU A 761 6.48 15.71 11.16
N GLY A 762 5.90 16.07 10.02
CA GLY A 762 5.13 15.16 9.16
C GLY A 762 5.91 13.94 8.66
N ILE A 763 7.24 14.03 8.63
CA ILE A 763 8.13 12.94 8.19
C ILE A 763 9.00 12.37 9.33
N ASP A 764 8.65 12.64 10.60
CA ASP A 764 9.41 12.17 11.75
C ASP A 764 9.40 10.64 11.86
N PRO A 765 10.51 9.99 12.29
CA PRO A 765 10.49 8.57 12.62
C PRO A 765 9.48 8.24 13.72
N GLY A 766 8.83 7.09 13.60
CA GLY A 766 7.82 6.63 14.57
C GLY A 766 8.37 6.43 15.98
N ASP A 767 7.46 6.46 16.95
CA ASP A 767 7.77 6.14 18.34
C ASP A 767 8.28 4.69 18.48
N PRO A 768 9.14 4.38 19.46
CA PRO A 768 9.72 3.04 19.63
C PRO A 768 8.69 1.93 19.81
N ASP A 769 7.54 2.22 20.43
CA ASP A 769 6.47 1.27 20.77
C ASP A 769 5.37 1.17 19.70
N ILE A 770 5.58 1.67 18.49
CA ILE A 770 4.53 1.80 17.46
C ILE A 770 3.85 0.46 17.11
N MET A 771 4.61 -0.65 17.13
CA MET A 771 4.14 -2.01 16.90
C MET A 771 3.96 -2.84 18.19
N GLU A 772 3.90 -2.18 19.35
CA GLU A 772 3.56 -2.80 20.63
C GLU A 772 2.21 -2.28 21.17
N ARG A 773 1.61 -1.33 20.46
CA ARG A 773 0.30 -0.73 20.79
C ARG A 773 -0.82 -1.48 20.08
N LYS A 774 -1.98 -1.62 20.76
CA LYS A 774 -3.20 -2.08 20.10
C LYS A 774 -3.60 -1.13 18.95
N PRO A 775 -4.29 -1.62 17.91
CA PRO A 775 -4.87 -0.78 16.88
C PRO A 775 -5.79 0.29 17.50
N ARG A 776 -5.78 1.49 16.95
CA ARG A 776 -6.70 2.56 17.36
C ARG A 776 -8.11 2.32 16.80
N ASP A 777 -9.11 2.84 17.50
CA ASP A 777 -10.47 2.91 16.94
C ASP A 777 -10.47 3.92 15.76
N PRO A 778 -10.98 3.55 14.58
CA PRO A 778 -11.13 4.47 13.45
C PRO A 778 -11.92 5.74 13.79
N ASN A 779 -12.84 5.65 14.75
CA ASN A 779 -13.68 6.76 15.22
C ASN A 779 -13.03 7.61 16.30
N GLU A 780 -11.84 7.22 16.81
CA GLU A 780 -11.15 7.99 17.83
C GLU A 780 -10.79 9.39 17.31
N SER A 781 -11.10 10.41 18.12
CA SER A 781 -10.72 11.79 17.80
C SER A 781 -9.21 11.96 17.83
N VAL A 782 -8.65 12.74 16.89
CA VAL A 782 -7.25 13.16 16.91
C VAL A 782 -6.91 13.84 18.25
N PHE A 783 -7.87 14.59 18.81
CA PHE A 783 -7.75 15.24 20.10
C PHE A 783 -8.16 14.29 21.24
N THR A 784 -7.29 13.35 21.53
CA THR A 784 -7.41 12.49 22.72
C THR A 784 -7.31 13.31 24.02
N ARG A 785 -7.71 12.73 25.14
CA ARG A 785 -7.65 13.41 26.45
C ARG A 785 -6.26 13.97 26.75
N ASP A 786 -5.22 13.23 26.46
CA ASP A 786 -3.82 13.67 26.66
C ASP A 786 -3.51 14.90 25.79
N VAL A 787 -3.92 14.89 24.51
CA VAL A 787 -3.74 16.03 23.60
C VAL A 787 -4.49 17.26 24.09
N LYS A 788 -5.74 17.11 24.58
CA LYS A 788 -6.53 18.22 25.13
C LYS A 788 -5.85 18.88 26.32
N ILE A 789 -5.25 18.10 27.23
CA ILE A 789 -4.48 18.61 28.36
C ILE A 789 -3.29 19.44 27.87
N TYR A 790 -2.54 18.93 26.90
CA TYR A 790 -1.41 19.68 26.31
C TYR A 790 -1.85 20.94 25.57
N LEU A 791 -2.99 20.91 24.87
CA LEU A 791 -3.56 22.08 24.19
C LEU A 791 -4.07 23.17 25.15
N SER A 792 -4.35 22.83 26.38
CA SER A 792 -4.77 23.81 27.39
C SER A 792 -3.60 24.36 28.20
N LEU A 793 -2.77 23.49 28.79
CA LEU A 793 -1.74 23.89 29.75
C LEU A 793 -0.52 24.54 29.09
N VAL A 794 -0.09 24.06 27.93
CA VAL A 794 1.15 24.56 27.29
C VAL A 794 0.96 25.97 26.74
N PRO A 795 -0.10 26.30 25.97
CA PRO A 795 -0.34 27.67 25.54
C PRO A 795 -0.50 28.64 26.73
N MET A 796 -1.17 28.22 27.82
CA MET A 796 -1.29 29.07 29.02
C MET A 796 0.06 29.40 29.65
N LEU A 797 0.96 28.39 29.76
CA LEU A 797 2.31 28.63 30.26
C LEU A 797 3.10 29.56 29.35
N MET A 798 3.07 29.31 28.03
CA MET A 798 3.76 30.15 27.04
C MET A 798 3.24 31.59 27.08
N THR A 799 1.92 31.77 27.09
CA THR A 799 1.26 33.07 27.17
C THR A 799 1.66 33.84 28.43
N ALA A 800 1.66 33.18 29.60
CA ALA A 800 2.04 33.80 30.85
C ALA A 800 3.49 34.34 30.85
N LEU A 801 4.43 33.55 30.31
CA LEU A 801 5.83 33.96 30.18
C LEU A 801 6.01 35.10 29.20
N LEU A 802 5.36 35.03 28.03
CA LEU A 802 5.45 36.06 27.00
C LEU A 802 4.86 37.41 27.49
N LEU A 803 3.68 37.36 28.13
CA LEU A 803 3.07 38.58 28.68
C LEU A 803 3.87 39.13 29.86
N PHE A 804 4.47 38.31 30.68
CA PHE A 804 5.39 38.72 31.71
C PHE A 804 6.56 39.54 31.13
N GLY A 805 7.23 39.01 30.07
CA GLY A 805 8.29 39.71 29.36
C GLY A 805 7.79 41.01 28.73
N TYR A 806 6.63 41.00 28.06
CA TYR A 806 6.05 42.15 27.40
C TYR A 806 5.74 43.30 28.39
N PHE A 807 5.11 42.99 29.52
CA PHE A 807 4.75 43.98 30.54
C PHE A 807 5.95 44.45 31.37
N PHE A 808 7.04 43.69 31.42
CA PHE A 808 8.27 44.10 32.10
C PHE A 808 8.86 45.38 31.50
N TYR A 809 8.77 45.57 30.15
CA TYR A 809 9.23 46.76 29.46
C TYR A 809 8.27 47.96 29.51
N ARG A 810 7.10 47.82 30.12
CA ARG A 810 6.09 48.87 30.21
C ARG A 810 5.81 49.59 28.88
N PRO A 811 5.30 48.89 27.87
CA PRO A 811 5.17 49.34 26.48
C PRO A 811 4.27 50.60 26.33
N TRP A 812 3.54 51.00 27.37
CA TRP A 812 2.67 52.16 27.41
C TRP A 812 3.38 53.47 27.85
N GLU A 813 4.66 53.44 28.26
CA GLU A 813 5.43 54.59 28.72
C GLU A 813 6.09 55.38 27.58
N GLY A 814 6.41 54.73 26.44
CA GLY A 814 7.04 55.42 25.30
C GLY A 814 7.21 54.54 24.07
N GLN A 815 7.53 55.13 22.93
CA GLN A 815 7.74 54.42 21.68
C GLN A 815 8.94 53.48 21.73
N HIS A 816 10.01 53.84 22.45
CA HIS A 816 11.20 53.00 22.64
C HIS A 816 10.86 51.74 23.42
N GLN A 817 10.17 51.91 24.58
CA GLN A 817 9.73 50.79 25.41
C GLN A 817 8.78 49.84 24.67
N LEU A 818 7.93 50.39 23.81
CA LEU A 818 7.03 49.57 22.96
C LEU A 818 7.83 48.72 21.97
N ALA A 819 8.85 49.34 21.31
CA ALA A 819 9.68 48.64 20.36
C ALA A 819 10.54 47.53 21.04
N GLU A 820 11.08 47.78 22.25
CA GLU A 820 11.78 46.81 23.08
C GLU A 820 10.85 45.68 23.47
N ALA A 821 9.66 45.97 23.98
CA ALA A 821 8.68 44.98 24.37
C ALA A 821 8.27 44.08 23.21
N ARG A 822 8.05 44.63 22.00
CA ARG A 822 7.73 43.87 20.79
C ARG A 822 8.90 43.00 20.32
N THR A 823 10.14 43.54 20.36
CA THR A 823 11.33 42.78 19.97
C THR A 823 11.53 41.55 20.87
N GLN A 824 11.43 41.77 22.20
CA GLN A 824 11.52 40.71 23.20
C GLN A 824 10.40 39.67 22.99
N LEU A 825 9.15 40.14 22.84
CA LEU A 825 7.98 39.25 22.65
C LEU A 825 8.14 38.39 21.38
N LEU A 826 8.46 39.01 20.24
CA LEU A 826 8.68 38.31 18.98
C LEU A 826 9.81 37.28 19.08
N THR A 827 10.94 37.68 19.64
CA THR A 827 12.13 36.80 19.76
C THR A 827 11.86 35.63 20.70
N ALA A 828 11.24 35.89 21.86
CA ALA A 828 10.89 34.85 22.82
C ALA A 828 9.84 33.89 22.26
N MET A 829 8.82 34.39 21.55
CA MET A 829 7.76 33.60 20.93
C MET A 829 8.34 32.59 19.95
N ILE A 830 9.15 33.05 18.99
CA ILE A 830 9.78 32.17 17.99
C ILE A 830 10.67 31.10 18.64
N LEU A 831 11.51 31.47 19.61
CA LEU A 831 12.36 30.51 20.31
C LEU A 831 11.56 29.45 21.07
N MET A 832 10.47 29.85 21.74
CA MET A 832 9.57 28.93 22.45
C MET A 832 8.85 28.00 21.49
N GLU A 833 8.41 28.45 20.33
CA GLU A 833 7.78 27.65 19.29
C GLU A 833 8.76 26.66 18.67
N LEU A 834 9.99 27.06 18.36
CA LEU A 834 11.02 26.14 17.89
C LEU A 834 11.36 25.07 18.92
N ALA A 835 11.42 25.42 20.21
CA ALA A 835 11.58 24.45 21.29
C ALA A 835 10.37 23.50 21.42
N ASN A 836 9.14 24.04 21.24
CA ASN A 836 7.92 23.23 21.18
C ASN A 836 7.93 22.27 20.00
N ALA A 837 8.40 22.68 18.81
CA ALA A 837 8.56 21.82 17.65
C ALA A 837 9.52 20.63 17.92
N ILE A 838 10.66 20.91 18.57
CA ILE A 838 11.62 19.89 18.97
C ILE A 838 10.99 18.90 19.96
N SER A 839 10.25 19.40 20.93
CA SER A 839 9.55 18.59 21.91
C SER A 839 8.38 17.80 21.30
N ALA A 840 7.69 18.33 20.29
CA ALA A 840 6.54 17.71 19.62
C ALA A 840 6.86 16.42 18.84
N ARG A 841 8.14 16.06 18.69
CA ARG A 841 8.60 14.80 18.06
C ARG A 841 8.01 13.54 18.72
N SER A 842 7.63 13.59 19.96
CA SER A 842 6.77 12.61 20.58
C SER A 842 5.82 13.29 21.57
N LEU A 843 4.56 12.89 21.53
CA LEU A 843 3.55 13.32 22.53
C LEU A 843 3.56 12.43 23.79
N LYS A 844 4.33 11.32 23.75
CA LYS A 844 4.32 10.28 24.80
C LYS A 844 5.64 10.13 25.54
N TYR A 845 6.75 10.24 24.81
CA TYR A 845 8.09 9.96 25.30
C TYR A 845 8.93 11.22 25.36
N PRO A 846 9.78 11.37 26.37
CA PRO A 846 10.78 12.42 26.38
C PRO A 846 11.78 12.24 25.23
N ILE A 847 12.33 13.36 24.76
CA ILE A 847 13.13 13.43 23.52
C ILE A 847 14.37 12.53 23.55
N TRP A 848 14.96 12.30 24.73
CA TRP A 848 16.13 11.40 24.85
C TRP A 848 15.78 9.92 24.61
N LYS A 849 14.51 9.48 24.83
CA LYS A 849 14.06 8.12 24.47
C LYS A 849 13.82 7.97 22.97
N VAL A 850 13.38 9.03 22.31
CA VAL A 850 13.09 9.04 20.85
C VAL A 850 14.38 9.24 20.05
N GLY A 851 15.39 9.88 20.64
CA GLY A 851 16.68 10.18 20.04
C GLY A 851 16.74 11.58 19.41
N VAL A 852 17.43 12.51 20.06
CA VAL A 852 17.44 13.95 19.78
C VAL A 852 17.70 14.28 18.30
N PHE A 853 18.67 13.62 17.66
CA PHE A 853 19.12 13.94 16.30
C PHE A 853 18.62 12.99 15.21
N LYS A 854 17.68 12.08 15.51
CA LYS A 854 17.16 11.14 14.51
C LYS A 854 16.45 11.83 13.33
N ASN A 855 15.73 12.94 13.57
CA ASN A 855 15.12 13.74 12.52
C ASN A 855 16.03 14.91 12.13
N LYS A 856 16.89 14.71 11.14
CA LYS A 856 17.81 15.73 10.63
C LYS A 856 17.05 16.89 9.95
N PHE A 857 15.92 16.60 9.30
CA PHE A 857 15.12 17.62 8.61
C PHE A 857 14.54 18.63 9.59
N LEU A 858 14.11 18.19 10.78
CA LEU A 858 13.62 19.10 11.82
C LEU A 858 14.74 20.05 12.30
N TRP A 859 15.96 19.54 12.47
CA TRP A 859 17.08 20.38 12.85
C TRP A 859 17.45 21.38 11.77
N TYR A 860 17.40 21.01 10.49
CA TYR A 860 17.59 21.97 9.40
C TYR A 860 16.46 23.01 9.37
N ALA A 861 15.22 22.63 9.58
CA ALA A 861 14.10 23.53 9.66
C ALA A 861 14.26 24.55 10.82
N VAL A 862 14.54 24.06 12.03
CA VAL A 862 14.79 24.89 13.21
C VAL A 862 15.95 25.85 13.00
N LEU A 863 17.07 25.39 12.42
CA LEU A 863 18.21 26.23 12.15
C LEU A 863 17.90 27.30 11.09
N ALA A 864 17.16 26.93 10.03
CA ALA A 864 16.74 27.86 9.00
C ALA A 864 15.81 28.94 9.57
N SER A 865 14.78 28.55 10.33
CA SER A 865 13.86 29.47 10.99
C SER A 865 14.57 30.43 11.95
N PHE A 866 15.50 29.90 12.77
CA PHE A 866 16.32 30.70 13.66
C PHE A 866 17.23 31.68 12.91
N SER A 867 17.86 31.23 11.81
CA SER A 867 18.70 32.10 10.97
C SER A 867 17.89 33.24 10.31
N LEU A 868 16.67 32.93 9.82
CA LEU A 868 15.76 33.91 9.28
C LEU A 868 15.36 34.95 10.35
N GLN A 869 15.11 34.54 11.58
CA GLN A 869 14.81 35.48 12.69
C GLN A 869 16.02 36.37 13.00
N LEU A 870 17.24 35.83 13.01
CA LEU A 870 18.43 36.66 13.19
C LEU A 870 18.60 37.69 12.09
N MET A 871 18.23 37.35 10.85
CA MET A 871 18.26 38.32 9.74
C MET A 871 17.29 39.51 9.99
N VAL A 872 16.06 39.23 10.47
CA VAL A 872 15.08 40.28 10.80
C VAL A 872 15.59 41.19 11.94
N LEU A 873 16.25 40.60 12.95
CA LEU A 873 16.71 41.34 14.12
C LEU A 873 17.95 42.20 13.85
N TYR A 874 18.88 41.75 12.99
CA TYR A 874 20.20 42.40 12.85
C TYR A 874 20.48 43.04 11.49
N ILE A 875 19.68 42.79 10.44
CA ILE A 875 19.89 43.42 9.15
C ILE A 875 19.23 44.82 9.16
N PRO A 876 19.99 45.91 9.01
CA PRO A 876 19.43 47.24 8.86
C PRO A 876 18.44 47.33 7.69
N GLY A 877 17.29 47.88 7.91
CA GLY A 877 16.21 47.92 6.93
C GLY A 877 15.14 46.86 7.18
N LEU A 878 15.51 45.58 7.44
CA LEU A 878 14.53 44.58 7.84
C LEU A 878 14.00 44.82 9.25
N ASN A 879 14.86 45.14 10.20
CA ASN A 879 14.44 45.48 11.56
C ASN A 879 13.48 46.68 11.60
N SER A 880 13.72 47.71 10.81
CA SER A 880 12.82 48.89 10.72
C SER A 880 11.47 48.56 10.09
N VAL A 881 11.48 47.66 9.09
CA VAL A 881 10.26 47.17 8.41
C VAL A 881 9.37 46.38 9.37
N PHE A 882 9.96 45.53 10.21
CA PHE A 882 9.23 44.77 11.24
C PHE A 882 8.99 45.55 12.54
N GLY A 883 9.45 46.83 12.65
CA GLY A 883 9.30 47.61 13.85
C GLY A 883 10.00 47.03 15.09
N VAL A 884 11.12 46.36 14.87
CA VAL A 884 11.99 45.76 15.90
C VAL A 884 13.38 46.36 15.85
N HIS A 885 14.17 46.17 16.88
CA HIS A 885 15.57 46.58 16.93
C HIS A 885 16.46 45.44 17.38
N ALA A 886 17.78 45.61 17.29
CA ALA A 886 18.70 44.59 17.73
C ALA A 886 18.51 44.31 19.22
N PRO A 887 18.21 43.05 19.61
CA PRO A 887 17.92 42.67 21.00
C PRO A 887 19.14 42.96 21.90
N GLU A 888 18.89 43.50 23.08
CA GLU A 888 19.87 43.59 24.13
C GLU A 888 20.20 42.22 24.79
N PRO A 889 21.32 42.12 25.56
CA PRO A 889 21.65 40.90 26.28
C PRO A 889 20.50 40.40 27.21
N LEU A 890 19.71 41.33 27.76
CA LEU A 890 18.57 41.05 28.63
C LEU A 890 17.41 40.42 27.84
N ASP A 891 17.13 40.86 26.64
CA ASP A 891 16.11 40.25 25.75
C ASP A 891 16.45 38.82 25.43
N TRP A 892 17.70 38.53 25.08
CA TRP A 892 18.20 37.20 24.85
C TRP A 892 18.12 36.32 26.12
N ALA A 893 18.44 36.89 27.28
CA ALA A 893 18.33 36.18 28.55
C ALA A 893 16.89 35.76 28.84
N PHE A 894 15.89 36.66 28.65
CA PHE A 894 14.46 36.30 28.76
C PHE A 894 14.04 35.28 27.73
N ALA A 895 14.38 35.47 26.46
CA ALA A 895 14.00 34.57 25.39
C ALA A 895 14.52 33.12 25.63
N VAL A 896 15.80 33.00 26.01
CA VAL A 896 16.44 31.70 26.34
C VAL A 896 15.85 31.09 27.63
N LEU A 897 15.58 31.90 28.64
CA LEU A 897 14.99 31.43 29.92
C LEU A 897 13.59 30.89 29.68
N PHE A 898 12.75 31.61 28.92
CA PHE A 898 11.38 31.19 28.61
C PHE A 898 11.36 29.94 27.75
N MET A 899 12.20 29.90 26.70
CA MET A 899 12.40 28.70 25.88
C MET A 899 12.79 27.47 26.73
N ALA A 900 13.78 27.64 27.62
CA ALA A 900 14.24 26.53 28.47
C ALA A 900 13.14 26.10 29.45
N THR A 901 12.38 27.05 30.03
CA THR A 901 11.28 26.75 30.96
C THR A 901 10.19 25.92 30.28
N VAL A 902 9.75 26.31 29.10
CA VAL A 902 8.73 25.58 28.32
C VAL A 902 9.25 24.20 27.94
N PHE A 903 10.48 24.12 27.42
CA PHE A 903 11.08 22.85 27.03
C PHE A 903 11.21 21.87 28.23
N ILE A 904 11.73 22.33 29.37
CA ILE A 904 11.86 21.53 30.59
C ILE A 904 10.49 21.09 31.09
N ALA A 905 9.48 21.99 31.10
CA ALA A 905 8.13 21.67 31.54
C ALA A 905 7.50 20.58 30.66
N LEU A 906 7.65 20.67 29.32
CA LEU A 906 7.14 19.68 28.36
C LEU A 906 7.82 18.32 28.57
N GLU A 907 9.14 18.28 28.61
CA GLU A 907 9.90 17.03 28.73
C GLU A 907 9.70 16.36 30.09
N THR A 908 9.59 17.14 31.18
CA THR A 908 9.30 16.64 32.53
C THR A 908 7.88 16.06 32.58
N GLY A 909 6.90 16.74 32.00
CA GLY A 909 5.51 16.25 31.91
C GLY A 909 5.43 14.90 31.20
N LYS A 910 6.11 14.74 30.05
CA LYS A 910 6.20 13.48 29.33
C LYS A 910 6.92 12.38 30.13
N TYR A 911 8.01 12.73 30.83
CA TYR A 911 8.74 11.79 31.66
C TYR A 911 7.86 11.23 32.78
N ILE A 912 7.14 12.09 33.50
CA ILE A 912 6.20 11.68 34.56
C ILE A 912 5.08 10.80 33.97
N ALA A 913 4.51 11.20 32.83
CA ALA A 913 3.45 10.44 32.15
C ALA A 913 3.95 9.07 31.67
N SER A 914 5.18 8.98 31.12
CA SER A 914 5.77 7.72 30.68
C SER A 914 6.00 6.75 31.84
N LYS A 915 6.53 7.24 32.97
CA LYS A 915 6.73 6.42 34.17
C LYS A 915 5.39 5.90 34.78
N ARG A 916 4.34 6.72 34.77
CA ARG A 916 3.02 6.28 35.23
C ARG A 916 2.42 5.19 34.33
N ARG A 917 2.72 5.19 33.03
CA ARG A 917 2.29 4.12 32.09
C ARG A 917 3.09 2.84 32.33
N GLU A 918 4.43 2.94 32.45
CA GLU A 918 5.29 1.79 32.77
C GLU A 918 4.89 1.08 34.09
N ALA A 919 4.39 1.83 35.07
CA ALA A 919 3.93 1.28 36.35
C ALA A 919 2.51 0.65 36.28
N ARG A 920 1.74 0.92 35.21
CA ARG A 920 0.38 0.35 35.02
C ARG A 920 0.35 -0.88 34.11
N ASN A 921 1.38 -1.03 33.28
CA ASN A 921 1.61 -2.22 32.46
C ASN A 921 2.45 -3.25 33.23
#